data_4508470d8d9f9eb2f0ef409b8f1e69cd
#
_entry.id   4508470d8d9f9eb2f0ef409b8f1e69cd
#
_cell.length_a   1.000
_cell.length_b   1.000
_cell.length_c   1.000
_cell.angle_alpha   90.00
_cell.angle_beta   90.00
_cell.angle_gamma   90.00
#
_symmetry.space_group_name_H-M   'P 1'
#
loop_
_entity.id
_entity.type
_entity.pdbx_description
1 polymer ?
#
loop_
_entity_poly.entity_id
_entity_poly.type
_entity_poly.pdbx_seq_one_letter_code
_entity_poly.pdbx_strand_id
1 'polypeptide(L)'
;LHHEGQQQAMNFSRKILVGLGLGIATGLFLGDRAAFFQIAADGFVRLLQTTVLPYVTVSLIAGIGSLNGATARRLFLRVGALTLLMWLLALGVVFLMPLSFPALQSASFFSTTMIEERPTVDFLSLYIPANPFHSLANSIVPAVVLFSALVGIALMGVSGKERMIDWLHVVERTLARANSMVVLLTPLGVFAIAAHTAGTLDLEQMARLRVFLLCYGAVSLLLSLWVFPGLVACLTPIPARRVVEATYDVLITAFMTANLFVVLPTLIERSKLLLNEAGEAMPEESSPPEIIVPAFYNFPHAAKMLSFSFVLFAAWYSETPLSAAEYPKLTAAGVLTFFGSMNVAIPFLLDLARVPADTFQLFIATGVLNSRFGTLAAAMNMVVLGVVGTYAMSGGLRLSGPRLLRFAAVTAGLTAATIAGLGFTLRALGGGSYGGARVAGEMGLLRPTLAGAVVLKELPLEPPPRPRPAASILETVRANGRIRVGFIPDQRPYSHVNLKGELVGLDVEMAYALAREMGVTVEFAPVERDQFEEALEAGRVDVVMSGVALTTLRASRQEFSPPYLDETLAFVAPDHLRAEFSDAAWIRARKDLRVGVPDLPNIRQLMEREFKDITLVPLPLGDGEAYFKGRGPRVDALALTAERGSFLTLLYPAYSVAVPHPLEIRVPLAYPVARHDVEMARFLGLWIDLKRRDGTIQALYDHWILGKDAKIHQPRWSILRDVLGFGA
;
A
#
# COMPACT_ATOMS: atom_id res chain seq x y z
N LEU A 1 -20.65 -36.97 18.27
CA LEU A 1 -20.83 -35.74 17.44
C LEU A 1 -19.80 -34.65 17.78
N HIS A 2 -19.49 -34.35 19.08
CA HIS A 2 -18.50 -33.33 19.44
C HIS A 2 -17.05 -33.74 19.10
N HIS A 3 -16.68 -34.99 19.30
CA HIS A 3 -15.35 -35.51 18.96
C HIS A 3 -15.09 -35.63 17.46
N GLU A 4 -16.13 -35.98 16.68
CA GLU A 4 -16.01 -36.06 15.20
C GLU A 4 -15.86 -34.68 14.55
N GLY A 5 -16.56 -33.66 15.05
CA GLY A 5 -16.41 -32.28 14.57
C GLY A 5 -15.03 -31.69 14.85
N GLN A 6 -14.43 -31.97 16.02
CA GLN A 6 -13.07 -31.56 16.35
C GLN A 6 -12.02 -32.27 15.48
N GLN A 7 -12.19 -33.56 15.22
CA GLN A 7 -11.29 -34.30 14.31
C GLN A 7 -11.38 -33.83 12.87
N GLN A 8 -12.57 -33.51 12.37
CA GLN A 8 -12.76 -32.96 11.01
C GLN A 8 -12.16 -31.55 10.87
N ALA A 9 -12.35 -30.66 11.85
CA ALA A 9 -11.76 -29.31 11.84
C ALA A 9 -10.23 -29.37 11.92
N MET A 10 -9.66 -30.25 12.73
CA MET A 10 -8.22 -30.46 12.83
C MET A 10 -7.62 -31.04 11.53
N ASN A 11 -8.35 -31.96 10.88
CA ASN A 11 -7.95 -32.50 9.57
C ASN A 11 -8.01 -31.45 8.46
N PHE A 12 -8.98 -30.55 8.49
CA PHE A 12 -9.10 -29.47 7.52
C PHE A 12 -7.97 -28.43 7.67
N SER A 13 -7.68 -27.99 8.91
CA SER A 13 -6.54 -27.10 9.20
C SER A 13 -5.20 -27.72 8.78
N ARG A 14 -5.03 -29.03 8.95
CA ARG A 14 -3.85 -29.75 8.44
C ARG A 14 -3.75 -29.68 6.91
N LYS A 15 -4.85 -29.88 6.19
CA LYS A 15 -4.87 -29.77 4.71
C LYS A 15 -4.47 -28.37 4.24
N ILE A 16 -4.92 -27.31 4.92
CA ILE A 16 -4.51 -25.93 4.61
C ILE A 16 -3.02 -25.72 4.84
N LEU A 17 -2.49 -26.21 5.98
CA LEU A 17 -1.05 -26.14 6.28
C LEU A 17 -0.20 -26.91 5.27
N VAL A 18 -0.66 -28.09 4.86
CA VAL A 18 0.00 -28.88 3.80
C VAL A 18 -0.07 -28.13 2.47
N GLY A 19 -1.22 -27.57 2.11
CA GLY A 19 -1.38 -26.74 0.91
C GLY A 19 -0.43 -25.54 0.91
N LEU A 20 -0.32 -24.82 2.05
CA LEU A 20 0.62 -23.72 2.23
C LEU A 20 2.08 -24.18 2.07
N GLY A 21 2.48 -25.26 2.75
CA GLY A 21 3.85 -25.79 2.68
C GLY A 21 4.22 -26.27 1.28
N LEU A 22 3.33 -27.03 0.61
CA LEU A 22 3.51 -27.47 -0.77
C LEU A 22 3.54 -26.28 -1.73
N GLY A 23 2.68 -25.26 -1.53
CA GLY A 23 2.68 -24.03 -2.32
C GLY A 23 4.02 -23.31 -2.23
N ILE A 24 4.52 -23.07 -1.01
CA ILE A 24 5.83 -22.45 -0.78
C ILE A 24 6.94 -23.27 -1.46
N ALA A 25 6.95 -24.60 -1.27
CA ALA A 25 7.95 -25.48 -1.88
C ALA A 25 7.88 -25.42 -3.41
N THR A 26 6.67 -25.43 -4.00
CA THR A 26 6.46 -25.33 -5.45
C THR A 26 6.90 -23.96 -5.98
N GLY A 27 6.60 -22.88 -5.27
CA GLY A 27 7.04 -21.51 -5.64
C GLY A 27 8.57 -21.39 -5.63
N LEU A 28 9.23 -21.89 -4.58
CA LEU A 28 10.69 -21.93 -4.49
C LEU A 28 11.31 -22.83 -5.56
N PHE A 29 10.63 -23.91 -5.96
CA PHE A 29 11.09 -24.81 -7.01
C PHE A 29 11.01 -24.18 -8.39
N LEU A 30 9.86 -23.57 -8.73
CA LEU A 30 9.57 -23.01 -10.05
C LEU A 30 10.11 -21.59 -10.25
N GLY A 31 10.31 -20.82 -9.17
CA GLY A 31 10.68 -19.41 -9.24
C GLY A 31 9.61 -18.60 -10.01
N ASP A 32 10.05 -17.70 -10.89
CA ASP A 32 9.16 -16.81 -11.67
C ASP A 32 8.11 -17.55 -12.53
N ARG A 33 8.38 -18.82 -12.89
CA ARG A 33 7.39 -19.65 -13.60
C ARG A 33 6.14 -19.93 -12.77
N ALA A 34 6.19 -19.78 -11.44
CA ALA A 34 5.03 -19.91 -10.59
C ALA A 34 4.01 -18.77 -10.76
N ALA A 35 4.32 -17.73 -11.53
CA ALA A 35 3.40 -16.65 -11.85
C ALA A 35 2.09 -17.14 -12.49
N PHE A 36 2.07 -18.28 -13.21
CA PHE A 36 0.84 -18.81 -13.78
C PHE A 36 -0.22 -19.20 -12.73
N PHE A 37 0.17 -19.48 -11.49
CA PHE A 37 -0.75 -19.75 -10.39
C PHE A 37 -1.58 -18.52 -9.98
N GLN A 38 -1.23 -17.32 -10.43
CA GLN A 38 -1.99 -16.10 -10.18
C GLN A 38 -3.45 -16.24 -10.64
N ILE A 39 -3.71 -16.84 -11.80
CA ILE A 39 -5.07 -17.04 -12.33
C ILE A 39 -5.92 -17.86 -11.35
N ALA A 40 -5.35 -18.94 -10.80
CA ALA A 40 -6.05 -19.80 -9.84
C ALA A 40 -6.23 -19.09 -8.48
N ALA A 41 -5.25 -18.32 -8.06
CA ALA A 41 -5.29 -17.51 -6.84
C ALA A 41 -6.41 -16.46 -6.92
N ASP A 42 -6.46 -15.68 -8.00
CA ASP A 42 -7.48 -14.65 -8.23
C ASP A 42 -8.88 -15.25 -8.37
N GLY A 43 -8.99 -16.38 -9.06
CA GLY A 43 -10.25 -17.13 -9.19
C GLY A 43 -10.79 -17.57 -7.82
N PHE A 44 -9.94 -18.10 -6.95
CA PHE A 44 -10.31 -18.48 -5.59
C PHE A 44 -10.76 -17.27 -4.74
N VAL A 45 -10.04 -16.15 -4.82
CA VAL A 45 -10.40 -14.91 -4.12
C VAL A 45 -11.77 -14.41 -4.56
N ARG A 46 -12.06 -14.35 -5.86
CA ARG A 46 -13.36 -13.94 -6.40
C ARG A 46 -14.49 -14.86 -5.96
N LEU A 47 -14.25 -16.17 -5.93
CA LEU A 47 -15.24 -17.14 -5.41
C LEU A 47 -15.57 -16.89 -3.92
N LEU A 48 -14.55 -16.60 -3.10
CA LEU A 48 -14.77 -16.23 -1.69
C LEU A 48 -15.62 -14.96 -1.55
N GLN A 49 -15.43 -13.98 -2.41
CA GLN A 49 -16.18 -12.71 -2.35
C GLN A 49 -17.65 -12.85 -2.79
N THR A 50 -17.96 -13.74 -3.74
CA THR A 50 -19.28 -13.86 -4.36
C THR A 50 -20.40 -14.16 -3.36
N THR A 51 -20.18 -15.00 -2.36
CA THR A 51 -21.22 -15.46 -1.42
C THR A 51 -21.36 -14.57 -0.19
N VAL A 52 -20.39 -13.71 0.08
CA VAL A 52 -20.28 -13.01 1.38
C VAL A 52 -21.29 -11.89 1.52
N LEU A 53 -21.44 -11.00 0.55
CA LEU A 53 -22.36 -9.86 0.67
C LEU A 53 -23.83 -10.27 0.78
N PRO A 54 -24.35 -11.20 -0.04
CA PRO A 54 -25.70 -11.73 0.14
C PRO A 54 -25.89 -12.38 1.53
N TYR A 55 -24.90 -13.14 2.01
CA TYR A 55 -24.95 -13.76 3.33
C TYR A 55 -25.05 -12.71 4.44
N VAL A 56 -24.18 -11.69 4.43
CA VAL A 56 -24.16 -10.60 5.43
C VAL A 56 -25.51 -9.87 5.45
N THR A 57 -26.05 -9.56 4.28
CA THR A 57 -27.35 -8.89 4.15
C THR A 57 -28.46 -9.68 4.86
N VAL A 58 -28.59 -10.96 4.51
CA VAL A 58 -29.65 -11.82 5.05
C VAL A 58 -29.44 -12.09 6.54
N SER A 59 -28.22 -12.39 6.95
CA SER A 59 -27.87 -12.69 8.35
C SER A 59 -28.12 -11.49 9.28
N LEU A 60 -27.78 -10.26 8.85
CA LEU A 60 -28.05 -9.05 9.62
C LEU A 60 -29.56 -8.78 9.74
N ILE A 61 -30.33 -8.90 8.66
CA ILE A 61 -31.75 -8.68 8.66
C ILE A 61 -32.45 -9.71 9.57
N ALA A 62 -32.11 -11.00 9.44
CA ALA A 62 -32.66 -12.07 10.24
C ALA A 62 -32.28 -11.93 11.73
N GLY A 63 -30.99 -11.72 12.01
CA GLY A 63 -30.44 -11.60 13.36
C GLY A 63 -31.04 -10.43 14.15
N ILE A 64 -31.08 -9.23 13.56
CA ILE A 64 -31.67 -8.05 14.19
C ILE A 64 -33.21 -8.19 14.27
N GLY A 65 -33.84 -8.63 13.18
CA GLY A 65 -35.30 -8.78 13.10
C GLY A 65 -35.90 -9.79 14.08
N SER A 66 -35.12 -10.81 14.47
CA SER A 66 -35.55 -11.83 15.43
C SER A 66 -35.67 -11.33 16.89
N LEU A 67 -35.03 -10.21 17.23
CA LEU A 67 -34.98 -9.71 18.60
C LEU A 67 -36.32 -9.14 19.09
N ASN A 68 -36.59 -9.30 20.43
CA ASN A 68 -37.73 -8.69 21.11
C ASN A 68 -37.34 -7.32 21.69
N GLY A 69 -38.14 -6.28 21.44
CA GLY A 69 -37.79 -4.87 21.64
C GLY A 69 -37.30 -4.45 23.03
N ALA A 70 -37.89 -4.98 24.13
CA ALA A 70 -37.49 -4.53 25.48
C ALA A 70 -36.18 -5.16 25.95
N THR A 71 -35.97 -6.46 25.73
CA THR A 71 -34.75 -7.19 26.10
C THR A 71 -33.60 -6.79 25.18
N ALA A 72 -33.87 -6.63 23.89
CA ALA A 72 -32.94 -6.15 22.90
C ALA A 72 -32.36 -4.78 23.29
N ARG A 73 -33.17 -3.82 23.68
CA ARG A 73 -32.71 -2.46 24.05
C ARG A 73 -31.73 -2.47 25.21
N ARG A 74 -32.00 -3.24 26.29
CA ARG A 74 -31.07 -3.34 27.44
C ARG A 74 -29.76 -4.03 27.06
N LEU A 75 -29.86 -5.13 26.32
CA LEU A 75 -28.74 -5.90 25.85
C LEU A 75 -27.82 -5.02 24.94
N PHE A 76 -28.40 -4.37 23.93
CA PHE A 76 -27.63 -3.51 23.01
C PHE A 76 -27.01 -2.30 23.68
N LEU A 77 -27.71 -1.62 24.60
CA LEU A 77 -27.17 -0.46 25.28
C LEU A 77 -26.00 -0.84 26.21
N ARG A 78 -26.14 -1.90 27.02
CA ARG A 78 -25.12 -2.24 28.02
C ARG A 78 -23.97 -3.08 27.46
N VAL A 79 -24.28 -4.14 26.74
CA VAL A 79 -23.27 -5.02 26.15
C VAL A 79 -22.69 -4.39 24.88
N GLY A 80 -23.48 -3.61 24.13
CA GLY A 80 -22.99 -2.81 23.00
C GLY A 80 -22.00 -1.74 23.44
N ALA A 81 -22.24 -1.05 24.55
CA ALA A 81 -21.28 -0.09 25.14
C ALA A 81 -19.96 -0.79 25.54
N LEU A 82 -20.05 -2.00 26.11
CA LEU A 82 -18.87 -2.83 26.43
C LEU A 82 -18.13 -3.21 25.14
N THR A 83 -18.85 -3.63 24.08
CA THR A 83 -18.27 -3.96 22.79
C THR A 83 -17.52 -2.77 22.18
N LEU A 84 -18.15 -1.58 22.21
CA LEU A 84 -17.50 -0.33 21.78
C LEU A 84 -16.22 -0.03 22.57
N LEU A 85 -16.25 -0.21 23.89
CA LEU A 85 -15.05 -0.05 24.73
C LEU A 85 -13.93 -1.02 24.33
N MET A 86 -14.28 -2.28 24.05
CA MET A 86 -13.31 -3.29 23.61
C MET A 86 -12.74 -2.96 22.23
N TRP A 87 -13.57 -2.43 21.32
CA TRP A 87 -13.08 -1.93 20.02
C TRP A 87 -12.10 -0.76 20.19
N LEU A 88 -12.43 0.22 21.04
CA LEU A 88 -11.55 1.35 21.31
C LEU A 88 -10.21 0.90 21.90
N LEU A 89 -10.21 -0.06 22.83
CA LEU A 89 -8.99 -0.61 23.40
C LEU A 89 -8.16 -1.35 22.36
N ALA A 90 -8.79 -2.19 21.53
CA ALA A 90 -8.10 -2.92 20.47
C ALA A 90 -7.52 -1.97 19.41
N LEU A 91 -8.31 -1.00 18.95
CA LEU A 91 -7.88 0.02 17.98
C LEU A 91 -6.76 0.90 18.53
N GLY A 92 -6.86 1.30 19.83
CA GLY A 92 -5.80 2.07 20.49
C GLY A 92 -4.45 1.36 20.41
N VAL A 93 -4.40 0.04 20.63
CA VAL A 93 -3.18 -0.75 20.51
C VAL A 93 -2.75 -0.89 19.05
N VAL A 94 -3.69 -1.19 18.14
CA VAL A 94 -3.41 -1.40 16.71
C VAL A 94 -2.85 -0.14 16.04
N PHE A 95 -3.43 1.02 16.32
CA PHE A 95 -2.99 2.28 15.69
C PHE A 95 -1.65 2.81 16.22
N LEU A 96 -1.17 2.28 17.36
CA LEU A 96 0.18 2.53 17.83
C LEU A 96 1.22 1.58 17.21
N MET A 97 0.80 0.50 16.57
CA MET A 97 1.67 -0.53 15.98
C MET A 97 2.67 0.03 14.94
N PRO A 98 2.30 0.99 14.04
CA PRO A 98 3.24 1.57 13.08
C PRO A 98 4.47 2.22 13.71
N LEU A 99 4.42 2.63 14.98
CA LEU A 99 5.58 3.16 15.71
C LEU A 99 6.69 2.11 15.90
N SER A 100 6.37 0.81 15.79
CA SER A 100 7.35 -0.28 15.83
C SER A 100 7.96 -0.60 14.48
N PHE A 101 7.35 -0.14 13.38
CA PHE A 101 7.85 -0.44 12.05
C PHE A 101 9.23 0.20 11.83
N PRO A 102 10.16 -0.48 11.16
CA PRO A 102 11.42 0.13 10.81
C PRO A 102 11.15 1.33 9.89
N ALA A 103 11.95 2.39 10.07
CA ALA A 103 11.88 3.52 9.16
C ALA A 103 12.17 3.02 7.74
N LEU A 104 11.19 3.10 6.87
CA LEU A 104 11.43 3.03 5.44
C LEU A 104 12.13 4.34 5.08
N GLN A 105 13.28 4.23 4.45
CA GLN A 105 13.81 5.37 3.74
C GLN A 105 12.92 5.53 2.52
N SER A 106 12.12 6.59 2.49
CA SER A 106 10.97 6.78 1.59
C SER A 106 11.36 7.16 0.16
N ALA A 107 12.47 6.63 -0.33
CA ALA A 107 12.91 6.86 -1.69
C ALA A 107 12.32 5.79 -2.61
N SER A 108 11.33 6.18 -3.38
CA SER A 108 10.71 5.37 -4.43
C SER A 108 10.87 6.04 -5.79
N PHE A 109 10.85 5.22 -6.83
CA PHE A 109 10.66 5.73 -8.18
C PHE A 109 9.35 6.52 -8.26
N PHE A 110 9.26 7.40 -9.25
CA PHE A 110 8.05 8.17 -9.50
C PHE A 110 6.83 7.25 -9.66
N SER A 111 5.70 7.66 -9.06
CA SER A 111 4.43 6.97 -9.23
C SER A 111 3.37 7.98 -9.70
N THR A 112 2.58 7.61 -10.68
CA THR A 112 1.46 8.43 -11.16
C THR A 112 0.46 8.75 -10.06
N THR A 113 0.37 7.92 -9.01
CA THR A 113 -0.46 8.18 -7.84
C THR A 113 -0.04 9.42 -7.04
N MET A 114 1.19 9.93 -7.24
CA MET A 114 1.64 11.19 -6.64
C MET A 114 0.97 12.41 -7.25
N ILE A 115 0.48 12.30 -8.51
CA ILE A 115 -0.16 13.38 -9.26
C ILE A 115 -1.68 13.31 -9.12
N GLU A 116 -2.25 12.11 -8.94
CA GLU A 116 -3.70 11.93 -8.86
C GLU A 116 -4.29 12.67 -7.67
N GLU A 117 -5.27 13.55 -7.93
CA GLU A 117 -6.05 14.20 -6.88
C GLU A 117 -6.68 13.13 -5.96
N ARG A 118 -6.56 13.32 -4.66
CA ARG A 118 -7.25 12.46 -3.69
C ARG A 118 -8.75 12.71 -3.84
N PRO A 119 -9.58 11.80 -4.41
CA PRO A 119 -11.02 12.00 -4.42
C PRO A 119 -11.47 12.15 -2.97
N THR A 120 -12.18 13.23 -2.71
CA THR A 120 -12.82 13.42 -1.42
C THR A 120 -13.82 12.30 -1.24
N VAL A 121 -13.63 11.46 -0.21
CA VAL A 121 -14.59 10.38 0.08
C VAL A 121 -15.85 11.04 0.57
N ASP A 122 -16.90 10.97 -0.23
CA ASP A 122 -18.24 11.34 0.21
C ASP A 122 -18.75 10.29 1.20
N PHE A 123 -18.62 10.61 2.49
CA PHE A 123 -19.10 9.74 3.56
C PHE A 123 -20.62 9.53 3.50
N LEU A 124 -21.36 10.51 3.00
CA LEU A 124 -22.82 10.39 2.91
C LEU A 124 -23.19 9.27 1.92
N SER A 125 -22.61 9.28 0.74
CA SER A 125 -22.86 8.24 -0.27
C SER A 125 -22.25 6.89 0.10
N LEU A 126 -21.14 6.89 0.87
CA LEU A 126 -20.50 5.67 1.37
C LEU A 126 -21.38 4.91 2.37
N TYR A 127 -22.14 5.62 3.22
CA TYR A 127 -22.96 5.00 4.28
C TYR A 127 -24.43 4.94 3.93
N ILE A 128 -24.98 5.97 3.31
CA ILE A 128 -26.42 6.08 2.99
C ILE A 128 -26.62 5.80 1.51
N PRO A 129 -26.99 4.56 1.14
CA PRO A 129 -27.14 4.22 -0.26
C PRO A 129 -28.43 4.84 -0.84
N ALA A 130 -28.31 5.61 -1.90
CA ALA A 130 -29.47 5.98 -2.70
C ALA A 130 -30.13 4.77 -3.37
N ASN A 131 -29.34 3.75 -3.67
CA ASN A 131 -29.79 2.46 -4.20
C ASN A 131 -29.00 1.31 -3.54
N PRO A 132 -29.67 0.50 -2.66
CA PRO A 132 -29.00 -0.59 -1.96
C PRO A 132 -28.50 -1.71 -2.92
N PHE A 133 -29.15 -1.91 -4.05
CA PHE A 133 -28.73 -2.89 -5.06
C PHE A 133 -27.45 -2.44 -5.77
N HIS A 134 -27.30 -1.15 -6.02
CA HIS A 134 -26.03 -0.58 -6.52
C HIS A 134 -24.90 -0.84 -5.53
N SER A 135 -25.14 -0.63 -4.24
CA SER A 135 -24.16 -0.87 -3.19
C SER A 135 -23.77 -2.35 -3.08
N LEU A 136 -24.72 -3.26 -3.24
CA LEU A 136 -24.48 -4.70 -3.30
C LEU A 136 -23.63 -5.08 -4.53
N ALA A 137 -23.98 -4.56 -5.71
CA ALA A 137 -23.27 -4.85 -6.96
C ALA A 137 -21.82 -4.32 -6.97
N ASN A 138 -21.58 -3.16 -6.35
CA ASN A 138 -20.27 -2.52 -6.29
C ASN A 138 -19.52 -2.80 -4.98
N SER A 139 -19.99 -3.74 -4.15
CA SER A 139 -19.36 -4.17 -2.90
C SER A 139 -19.12 -3.03 -1.89
N ILE A 140 -20.00 -2.02 -1.86
CA ILE A 140 -19.94 -0.91 -0.89
C ILE A 140 -20.48 -1.42 0.46
N VAL A 141 -19.63 -2.15 1.19
CA VAL A 141 -20.00 -2.87 2.41
C VAL A 141 -20.66 -2.01 3.50
N PRO A 142 -20.17 -0.77 3.81
CA PRO A 142 -20.80 0.07 4.84
C PRO A 142 -22.26 0.37 4.54
N ALA A 143 -22.57 0.71 3.30
CA ALA A 143 -23.94 1.00 2.85
C ALA A 143 -24.85 -0.24 2.94
N VAL A 144 -24.31 -1.41 2.54
CA VAL A 144 -25.04 -2.69 2.63
C VAL A 144 -25.36 -3.04 4.08
N VAL A 145 -24.41 -2.87 5.00
CA VAL A 145 -24.59 -3.14 6.43
C VAL A 145 -25.61 -2.18 7.04
N LEU A 146 -25.53 -0.89 6.75
CA LEU A 146 -26.48 0.10 7.26
C LEU A 146 -27.90 -0.17 6.75
N PHE A 147 -28.06 -0.45 5.45
CA PHE A 147 -29.35 -0.84 4.87
C PHE A 147 -29.90 -2.10 5.52
N SER A 148 -29.09 -3.14 5.68
CA SER A 148 -29.50 -4.40 6.29
C SER A 148 -29.91 -4.23 7.75
N ALA A 149 -29.17 -3.41 8.51
CA ALA A 149 -29.51 -3.07 9.89
C ALA A 149 -30.84 -2.29 9.97
N LEU A 150 -31.05 -1.31 9.09
CA LEU A 150 -32.30 -0.53 9.02
C LEU A 150 -33.52 -1.45 8.76
N VAL A 151 -33.39 -2.35 7.77
CA VAL A 151 -34.45 -3.31 7.44
C VAL A 151 -34.67 -4.27 8.59
N GLY A 152 -33.62 -4.77 9.26
CA GLY A 152 -33.75 -5.63 10.45
C GLY A 152 -34.43 -4.93 11.61
N ILE A 153 -34.11 -3.67 11.90
CA ILE A 153 -34.76 -2.86 12.93
C ILE A 153 -36.27 -2.64 12.60
N ALA A 154 -36.57 -2.31 11.34
CA ALA A 154 -37.94 -2.16 10.88
C ALA A 154 -38.74 -3.47 11.05
N LEU A 155 -38.10 -4.61 10.72
CA LEU A 155 -38.71 -5.94 10.85
C LEU A 155 -39.08 -6.30 12.32
N MET A 156 -38.33 -5.77 13.32
CA MET A 156 -38.64 -6.01 14.73
C MET A 156 -40.07 -5.60 15.11
N GLY A 157 -40.58 -4.52 14.50
CA GLY A 157 -41.94 -3.98 14.79
C GLY A 157 -43.08 -4.59 13.97
N VAL A 158 -42.79 -5.49 13.02
CA VAL A 158 -43.80 -6.05 12.12
C VAL A 158 -44.53 -7.24 12.80
N SER A 159 -45.86 -7.21 12.84
CA SER A 159 -46.66 -8.34 13.30
C SER A 159 -46.66 -9.46 12.27
N GLY A 160 -46.50 -10.73 12.72
CA GLY A 160 -46.44 -11.89 11.82
C GLY A 160 -45.09 -12.07 11.12
N LYS A 161 -44.05 -11.43 11.63
CA LYS A 161 -42.66 -11.50 11.11
C LYS A 161 -42.04 -12.90 11.16
N GLU A 162 -42.56 -13.79 12.00
CA GLU A 162 -41.97 -15.11 12.26
C GLU A 162 -41.77 -15.91 10.98
N ARG A 163 -42.77 -15.93 10.08
CA ARG A 163 -42.64 -16.61 8.77
C ARG A 163 -41.52 -16.04 7.90
N MET A 164 -41.37 -14.72 7.91
CA MET A 164 -40.32 -14.08 7.15
C MET A 164 -38.95 -14.37 7.75
N ILE A 165 -38.84 -14.37 9.07
CA ILE A 165 -37.59 -14.72 9.78
C ILE A 165 -37.21 -16.18 9.49
N ASP A 166 -38.18 -17.12 9.55
CA ASP A 166 -37.93 -18.53 9.20
C ASP A 166 -37.40 -18.67 7.75
N TRP A 167 -38.03 -17.95 6.83
CA TRP A 167 -37.58 -17.94 5.43
C TRP A 167 -36.15 -17.34 5.27
N LEU A 168 -35.86 -16.20 5.93
CA LEU A 168 -34.53 -15.60 5.95
C LEU A 168 -33.51 -16.57 6.53
N HIS A 169 -33.79 -17.31 7.58
CA HIS A 169 -32.91 -18.33 8.13
C HIS A 169 -32.66 -19.51 7.17
N VAL A 170 -33.64 -19.86 6.32
CA VAL A 170 -33.44 -20.86 5.26
C VAL A 170 -32.45 -20.31 4.22
N VAL A 171 -32.64 -19.07 3.78
CA VAL A 171 -31.72 -18.41 2.82
C VAL A 171 -30.33 -18.25 3.43
N GLU A 172 -30.22 -17.80 4.68
CA GLU A 172 -28.97 -17.69 5.42
C GLU A 172 -28.20 -19.02 5.44
N ARG A 173 -28.89 -20.12 5.83
CA ARG A 173 -28.30 -21.47 5.83
C ARG A 173 -27.87 -21.92 4.45
N THR A 174 -28.64 -21.58 3.42
CA THR A 174 -28.30 -21.89 2.01
C THR A 174 -27.04 -21.17 1.58
N LEU A 175 -26.95 -19.86 1.86
CA LEU A 175 -25.77 -19.05 1.55
C LEU A 175 -24.54 -19.47 2.37
N ALA A 176 -24.73 -19.81 3.65
CA ALA A 176 -23.68 -20.37 4.51
C ALA A 176 -23.16 -21.70 3.94
N ARG A 177 -24.04 -22.57 3.43
CA ARG A 177 -23.65 -23.82 2.78
C ARG A 177 -22.90 -23.58 1.47
N ALA A 178 -23.34 -22.62 0.64
CA ALA A 178 -22.63 -22.21 -0.57
C ALA A 178 -21.23 -21.67 -0.23
N ASN A 179 -21.12 -20.82 0.78
CA ASN A 179 -19.81 -20.34 1.28
C ASN A 179 -18.93 -21.50 1.77
N SER A 180 -19.51 -22.47 2.50
CA SER A 180 -18.77 -23.65 2.96
C SER A 180 -18.23 -24.50 1.81
N MET A 181 -18.94 -24.59 0.68
CA MET A 181 -18.45 -25.28 -0.52
C MET A 181 -17.22 -24.56 -1.10
N VAL A 182 -17.23 -23.23 -1.12
CA VAL A 182 -16.06 -22.43 -1.56
C VAL A 182 -14.90 -22.58 -0.56
N VAL A 183 -15.18 -22.58 0.74
CA VAL A 183 -14.19 -22.79 1.80
C VAL A 183 -13.52 -24.15 1.68
N LEU A 184 -14.19 -25.19 1.20
CA LEU A 184 -13.55 -26.50 0.94
C LEU A 184 -12.39 -26.42 -0.08
N LEU A 185 -12.39 -25.42 -0.96
CA LEU A 185 -11.33 -25.16 -1.92
C LEU A 185 -10.12 -24.44 -1.29
N THR A 186 -10.22 -23.99 -0.02
CA THR A 186 -9.16 -23.22 0.65
C THR A 186 -7.78 -23.89 0.59
N PRO A 187 -7.61 -25.20 0.78
CA PRO A 187 -6.28 -25.82 0.65
C PRO A 187 -5.66 -25.62 -0.73
N LEU A 188 -6.46 -25.70 -1.81
CA LEU A 188 -6.01 -25.48 -3.19
C LEU A 188 -5.78 -23.97 -3.46
N GLY A 189 -6.68 -23.12 -3.00
CA GLY A 189 -6.53 -21.66 -3.12
C GLY A 189 -5.29 -21.16 -2.39
N VAL A 190 -5.07 -21.61 -1.16
CA VAL A 190 -3.86 -21.26 -0.37
C VAL A 190 -2.60 -21.83 -1.01
N PHE A 191 -2.65 -23.03 -1.59
CA PHE A 191 -1.54 -23.59 -2.36
C PHE A 191 -1.21 -22.67 -3.56
N ALA A 192 -2.18 -22.28 -4.37
CA ALA A 192 -1.95 -21.44 -5.55
C ALA A 192 -1.40 -20.05 -5.17
N ILE A 193 -1.98 -19.41 -4.14
CA ILE A 193 -1.51 -18.12 -3.61
C ILE A 193 -0.09 -18.25 -3.06
N ALA A 194 0.19 -19.28 -2.27
CA ALA A 194 1.50 -19.50 -1.69
C ALA A 194 2.56 -19.81 -2.76
N ALA A 195 2.21 -20.61 -3.78
CA ALA A 195 3.10 -20.93 -4.89
C ALA A 195 3.44 -19.66 -5.71
N HIS A 196 2.42 -18.88 -6.06
CA HIS A 196 2.62 -17.60 -6.73
C HIS A 196 3.51 -16.67 -5.89
N THR A 197 3.08 -16.40 -4.65
CA THR A 197 3.78 -15.49 -3.74
C THR A 197 5.21 -15.94 -3.45
N ALA A 198 5.40 -17.22 -3.15
CA ALA A 198 6.73 -17.76 -2.89
C ALA A 198 7.61 -17.81 -4.13
N GLY A 199 7.08 -17.90 -5.34
CA GLY A 199 7.79 -17.88 -6.60
C GLY A 199 8.15 -16.49 -7.12
N THR A 200 7.34 -15.48 -6.84
CA THR A 200 7.46 -14.14 -7.42
C THR A 200 7.94 -13.08 -6.42
N LEU A 201 7.69 -13.25 -5.10
CA LEU A 201 8.18 -12.30 -4.09
C LEU A 201 9.70 -12.35 -3.96
N ASP A 202 10.33 -11.20 -3.99
CA ASP A 202 11.74 -11.01 -3.70
C ASP A 202 12.06 -11.31 -2.22
N LEU A 203 13.30 -11.71 -1.91
CA LEU A 203 13.77 -11.96 -0.54
C LEU A 203 13.58 -10.74 0.37
N GLU A 204 13.74 -9.55 -0.17
CA GLU A 204 13.52 -8.29 0.54
C GLU A 204 12.05 -8.11 0.91
N GLN A 205 11.14 -8.40 -0.03
CA GLN A 205 9.70 -8.35 0.19
C GLN A 205 9.25 -9.37 1.24
N MET A 206 9.81 -10.59 1.21
CA MET A 206 9.57 -11.59 2.26
C MET A 206 10.08 -11.14 3.63
N ALA A 207 11.24 -10.48 3.66
CA ALA A 207 11.76 -9.91 4.90
C ALA A 207 10.86 -8.80 5.47
N ARG A 208 10.21 -8.01 4.62
CA ARG A 208 9.23 -7.00 5.05
C ARG A 208 7.96 -7.64 5.64
N LEU A 209 7.49 -8.78 5.10
CA LEU A 209 6.30 -9.49 5.59
C LEU A 209 6.43 -9.97 7.04
N ARG A 210 7.64 -10.29 7.51
CA ARG A 210 7.90 -10.63 8.92
C ARG A 210 7.51 -9.50 9.88
N VAL A 211 7.58 -8.23 9.44
CA VAL A 211 7.17 -7.08 10.24
C VAL A 211 5.70 -7.22 10.63
N PHE A 212 4.84 -7.48 9.64
CA PHE A 212 3.42 -7.70 9.89
C PHE A 212 3.16 -8.88 10.83
N LEU A 213 3.76 -10.03 10.56
CA LEU A 213 3.50 -11.25 11.31
C LEU A 213 3.92 -11.13 12.78
N LEU A 214 5.07 -10.55 13.05
CA LEU A 214 5.56 -10.32 14.42
C LEU A 214 4.67 -9.32 15.16
N CYS A 215 4.31 -8.21 14.52
CA CYS A 215 3.46 -7.19 15.12
C CYS A 215 2.04 -7.71 15.37
N TYR A 216 1.44 -8.40 14.38
CA TYR A 216 0.11 -8.98 14.51
C TYR A 216 0.04 -10.01 15.64
N GLY A 217 1.02 -10.91 15.71
CA GLY A 217 1.12 -11.92 16.76
C GLY A 217 1.30 -11.28 18.15
N ALA A 218 2.21 -10.33 18.29
CA ALA A 218 2.48 -9.66 19.57
C ALA A 218 1.26 -8.86 20.08
N VAL A 219 0.58 -8.12 19.19
CA VAL A 219 -0.64 -7.36 19.56
C VAL A 219 -1.77 -8.32 19.92
N SER A 220 -1.94 -9.42 19.17
CA SER A 220 -2.94 -10.45 19.51
C SER A 220 -2.69 -11.05 20.90
N LEU A 221 -1.44 -11.39 21.22
CA LEU A 221 -1.07 -11.91 22.54
C LEU A 221 -1.29 -10.86 23.63
N LEU A 222 -0.92 -9.60 23.40
CA LEU A 222 -1.16 -8.51 24.36
C LEU A 222 -2.65 -8.33 24.66
N LEU A 223 -3.50 -8.34 23.64
CA LEU A 223 -4.96 -8.25 23.81
C LEU A 223 -5.51 -9.45 24.56
N SER A 224 -5.10 -10.67 24.20
CA SER A 224 -5.65 -11.91 24.74
C SER A 224 -5.19 -12.21 26.14
N LEU A 225 -3.95 -11.90 26.50
CA LEU A 225 -3.35 -12.28 27.77
C LEU A 225 -3.31 -11.16 28.81
N TRP A 226 -3.46 -9.90 28.39
CA TRP A 226 -3.42 -8.76 29.29
C TRP A 226 -4.62 -7.81 29.16
N VAL A 227 -4.85 -7.20 27.99
CA VAL A 227 -5.85 -6.11 27.87
C VAL A 227 -7.24 -6.60 28.25
N PHE A 228 -7.68 -7.72 27.71
CA PHE A 228 -9.02 -8.27 27.95
C PHE A 228 -9.17 -8.90 29.33
N PRO A 229 -8.26 -9.74 29.82
CA PRO A 229 -8.31 -10.22 31.21
C PRO A 229 -8.17 -9.08 32.23
N GLY A 230 -7.36 -8.08 31.93
CA GLY A 230 -7.20 -6.87 32.75
C GLY A 230 -8.49 -6.04 32.82
N LEU A 231 -9.23 -5.95 31.72
CA LEU A 231 -10.54 -5.29 31.68
C LEU A 231 -11.56 -6.03 32.58
N VAL A 232 -11.59 -7.37 32.56
CA VAL A 232 -12.40 -8.17 33.50
C VAL A 232 -12.03 -7.84 34.93
N ALA A 233 -10.76 -7.86 35.29
CA ALA A 233 -10.29 -7.56 36.65
C ALA A 233 -10.55 -6.12 37.09
N CYS A 234 -10.59 -5.18 36.14
CA CYS A 234 -10.92 -3.79 36.40
C CYS A 234 -12.40 -3.59 36.74
N LEU A 235 -13.30 -4.27 36.03
CA LEU A 235 -14.76 -4.05 36.07
C LEU A 235 -15.51 -5.06 36.95
N THR A 236 -14.84 -6.17 37.34
CA THR A 236 -15.44 -7.25 38.12
C THR A 236 -14.55 -7.63 39.31
N PRO A 237 -15.01 -8.48 40.26
CA PRO A 237 -14.16 -8.98 41.34
C PRO A 237 -13.15 -10.05 40.90
N ILE A 238 -13.20 -10.54 39.65
CA ILE A 238 -12.41 -11.67 39.14
C ILE A 238 -11.00 -11.19 38.74
N PRO A 239 -9.92 -11.73 39.31
CA PRO A 239 -8.58 -11.28 38.94
C PRO A 239 -8.16 -11.76 37.54
N ALA A 240 -7.39 -10.96 36.81
CA ALA A 240 -6.95 -11.25 35.43
C ALA A 240 -6.25 -12.60 35.28
N ARG A 241 -5.41 -12.95 36.26
CA ARG A 241 -4.71 -14.26 36.29
C ARG A 241 -5.70 -15.42 36.27
N ARG A 242 -6.78 -15.34 37.07
CA ARG A 242 -7.81 -16.37 37.12
C ARG A 242 -8.58 -16.51 35.81
N VAL A 243 -8.83 -15.39 35.12
CA VAL A 243 -9.46 -15.42 33.78
C VAL A 243 -8.59 -16.21 32.82
N VAL A 244 -7.29 -15.95 32.75
CA VAL A 244 -6.36 -16.67 31.86
C VAL A 244 -6.25 -18.14 32.25
N GLU A 245 -6.12 -18.46 33.55
CA GLU A 245 -6.03 -19.84 34.06
C GLU A 245 -7.27 -20.66 33.74
N ALA A 246 -8.48 -20.07 33.88
CA ALA A 246 -9.74 -20.76 33.62
C ALA A 246 -10.03 -20.97 32.12
N THR A 247 -9.39 -20.18 31.24
CA THR A 247 -9.66 -20.20 29.79
C THR A 247 -8.52 -20.71 28.93
N TYR A 248 -7.37 -20.99 29.53
CA TYR A 248 -6.12 -21.32 28.81
C TYR A 248 -6.29 -22.49 27.84
N ASP A 249 -6.96 -23.59 28.23
CA ASP A 249 -7.21 -24.78 27.41
C ASP A 249 -8.06 -24.45 26.17
N VAL A 250 -9.09 -23.63 26.37
CA VAL A 250 -9.98 -23.17 25.29
C VAL A 250 -9.27 -22.21 24.36
N LEU A 251 -8.41 -21.33 24.89
CA LEU A 251 -7.62 -20.41 24.10
C LEU A 251 -6.62 -21.15 23.20
N ILE A 252 -5.94 -22.19 23.73
CA ILE A 252 -5.08 -23.08 22.92
C ILE A 252 -5.89 -23.77 21.83
N THR A 253 -7.07 -24.30 22.17
CA THR A 253 -7.94 -24.96 21.19
C THR A 253 -8.40 -23.96 20.11
N ALA A 254 -8.76 -22.74 20.49
CA ALA A 254 -9.12 -21.66 19.55
C ALA A 254 -7.95 -21.33 18.59
N PHE A 255 -6.74 -21.19 19.12
CA PHE A 255 -5.54 -20.96 18.32
C PHE A 255 -5.24 -22.13 17.36
N MET A 256 -5.34 -23.38 17.84
CA MET A 256 -5.04 -24.55 17.03
C MET A 256 -6.06 -24.80 15.93
N THR A 257 -7.35 -24.60 16.22
CA THR A 257 -8.43 -24.84 15.25
C THR A 257 -8.66 -23.65 14.31
N ALA A 258 -8.23 -22.44 14.69
CA ALA A 258 -8.51 -21.19 13.98
C ALA A 258 -10.02 -20.99 13.69
N ASN A 259 -10.88 -21.55 14.53
CA ASN A 259 -12.34 -21.52 14.36
C ASN A 259 -13.04 -21.21 15.70
N LEU A 260 -13.58 -20.01 15.81
CA LEU A 260 -14.25 -19.55 17.02
C LEU A 260 -15.52 -20.36 17.33
N PHE A 261 -16.25 -20.79 16.29
CA PHE A 261 -17.49 -21.55 16.45
C PHE A 261 -17.27 -22.87 17.20
N VAL A 262 -16.15 -23.54 16.95
CA VAL A 262 -15.81 -24.82 17.59
C VAL A 262 -15.67 -24.69 19.12
N VAL A 263 -15.15 -23.56 19.57
CA VAL A 263 -14.86 -23.32 20.99
C VAL A 263 -15.98 -22.55 21.72
N LEU A 264 -16.98 -22.09 20.99
CA LEU A 264 -18.05 -21.22 21.52
C LEU A 264 -18.77 -21.82 22.72
N PRO A 265 -19.24 -23.10 22.69
CA PRO A 265 -19.91 -23.71 23.85
C PRO A 265 -19.00 -23.76 25.09
N THR A 266 -17.74 -24.11 24.90
CA THR A 266 -16.78 -24.20 26.01
C THR A 266 -16.44 -22.81 26.57
N LEU A 267 -16.41 -21.76 25.73
CA LEU A 267 -16.25 -20.37 26.20
C LEU A 267 -17.42 -19.93 27.10
N ILE A 268 -18.65 -20.34 26.76
CA ILE A 268 -19.83 -20.08 27.59
C ILE A 268 -19.69 -20.79 28.94
N GLU A 269 -19.32 -22.08 28.94
CA GLU A 269 -19.11 -22.86 30.18
C GLU A 269 -18.00 -22.25 31.05
N ARG A 270 -16.87 -21.82 30.49
CA ARG A 270 -15.79 -21.16 31.23
C ARG A 270 -16.24 -19.80 31.78
N SER A 271 -17.07 -19.06 31.06
CA SER A 271 -17.67 -17.82 31.56
C SER A 271 -18.59 -18.07 32.77
N LYS A 272 -19.41 -19.12 32.71
CA LYS A 272 -20.25 -19.53 33.85
C LYS A 272 -19.44 -19.95 35.08
N LEU A 273 -18.35 -20.73 34.84
CA LEU A 273 -17.45 -21.15 35.92
C LEU A 273 -16.83 -19.96 36.64
N LEU A 274 -16.33 -18.98 35.89
CA LEU A 274 -15.76 -17.75 36.45
C LEU A 274 -16.78 -16.93 37.27
N LEU A 275 -18.03 -16.87 36.80
CA LEU A 275 -19.12 -16.16 37.48
C LEU A 275 -19.54 -16.89 38.77
N ASN A 276 -19.68 -18.22 38.73
CA ASN A 276 -20.00 -19.03 39.90
C ASN A 276 -18.93 -18.95 41.00
N GLU A 277 -17.66 -19.01 40.61
CA GLU A 277 -16.51 -18.79 41.54
C GLU A 277 -16.53 -17.41 42.19
N ALA A 278 -17.05 -16.41 41.49
CA ALA A 278 -17.15 -15.04 42.00
C ALA A 278 -18.42 -14.82 42.90
N GLY A 279 -19.22 -15.88 43.13
CA GLY A 279 -20.39 -15.83 43.99
C GLY A 279 -21.66 -15.36 43.29
N GLU A 280 -21.68 -15.27 41.99
CA GLU A 280 -22.89 -14.98 41.17
C GLU A 280 -23.56 -16.31 40.90
N ALA A 281 -24.62 -16.64 41.67
CA ALA A 281 -25.41 -17.86 41.44
C ALA A 281 -26.11 -17.79 40.08
N MET A 282 -25.71 -18.67 39.15
CA MET A 282 -26.30 -18.73 37.81
C MET A 282 -27.41 -19.79 37.79
N PRO A 283 -28.61 -19.49 37.25
CA PRO A 283 -29.62 -20.50 36.94
C PRO A 283 -29.04 -21.53 35.95
N GLU A 284 -29.37 -22.80 36.13
CA GLU A 284 -28.96 -23.87 35.21
C GLU A 284 -29.56 -23.66 33.80
N GLU A 285 -30.78 -23.12 33.74
CA GLU A 285 -31.49 -22.81 32.50
C GLU A 285 -31.44 -21.29 32.21
N SER A 286 -31.00 -20.89 31.01
CA SER A 286 -30.99 -19.50 30.48
C SER A 286 -30.06 -18.53 31.23
N SER A 287 -28.80 -18.93 31.45
CA SER A 287 -27.80 -18.01 32.04
C SER A 287 -27.46 -16.87 31.08
N PRO A 288 -27.14 -15.65 31.59
CA PRO A 288 -26.79 -14.51 30.73
C PRO A 288 -25.68 -14.78 29.71
N PRO A 289 -24.58 -15.51 30.01
CA PRO A 289 -23.57 -15.86 29.00
C PRO A 289 -24.11 -16.65 27.80
N GLU A 290 -25.14 -17.51 28.02
CA GLU A 290 -25.80 -18.28 26.94
C GLU A 290 -26.59 -17.40 25.97
N ILE A 291 -27.02 -16.23 26.41
CA ILE A 291 -27.70 -15.23 25.57
C ILE A 291 -26.71 -14.26 24.94
N ILE A 292 -25.79 -13.72 25.75
CA ILE A 292 -24.86 -12.66 25.33
C ILE A 292 -23.88 -13.16 24.27
N VAL A 293 -23.23 -14.31 24.52
CA VAL A 293 -22.14 -14.78 23.66
C VAL A 293 -22.63 -15.12 22.24
N PRO A 294 -23.74 -15.89 22.04
CA PRO A 294 -24.26 -16.12 20.69
C PRO A 294 -24.82 -14.86 20.04
N ALA A 295 -25.48 -13.96 20.79
CA ALA A 295 -26.03 -12.72 20.24
C ALA A 295 -24.92 -11.81 19.66
N PHE A 296 -23.74 -11.74 20.30
CA PHE A 296 -22.63 -10.91 19.87
C PHE A 296 -21.58 -11.65 19.03
N TYR A 297 -21.73 -12.94 18.80
CA TYR A 297 -20.83 -13.73 17.97
C TYR A 297 -20.67 -13.17 16.55
N ASN A 298 -21.76 -12.71 15.93
CA ASN A 298 -21.75 -12.15 14.58
C ASN A 298 -21.30 -10.68 14.53
N PHE A 299 -21.19 -10.00 15.69
CA PHE A 299 -20.68 -8.65 15.74
C PHE A 299 -19.16 -8.61 15.51
N PRO A 300 -18.62 -7.50 15.01
CA PRO A 300 -17.19 -7.35 14.92
C PRO A 300 -16.53 -7.51 16.30
N HIS A 301 -15.76 -8.55 16.45
CA HIS A 301 -14.98 -8.78 17.67
C HIS A 301 -13.56 -8.21 17.53
N ALA A 302 -12.79 -8.15 18.62
CA ALA A 302 -11.47 -7.56 18.64
C ALA A 302 -10.50 -8.12 17.61
N ALA A 303 -10.64 -9.42 17.23
CA ALA A 303 -9.82 -10.00 16.17
C ALA A 303 -10.05 -9.35 14.81
N LYS A 304 -11.29 -8.92 14.52
CA LYS A 304 -11.58 -8.17 13.30
C LYS A 304 -10.95 -6.77 13.35
N MET A 305 -10.90 -6.13 14.54
CA MET A 305 -10.17 -4.86 14.73
C MET A 305 -8.66 -5.02 14.51
N LEU A 306 -8.08 -6.17 14.87
CA LEU A 306 -6.68 -6.48 14.56
C LEU A 306 -6.37 -6.42 13.07
N SER A 307 -7.35 -6.67 12.18
CA SER A 307 -7.13 -6.65 10.74
C SER A 307 -6.81 -5.26 10.18
N PHE A 308 -7.10 -4.17 10.92
CA PHE A 308 -6.58 -2.84 10.57
C PHE A 308 -5.05 -2.82 10.55
N SER A 309 -4.39 -3.63 11.37
CA SER A 309 -2.93 -3.73 11.36
C SER A 309 -2.38 -4.15 9.99
N PHE A 310 -3.14 -4.96 9.23
CA PHE A 310 -2.75 -5.30 7.87
C PHE A 310 -2.84 -4.10 6.94
N VAL A 311 -3.89 -3.28 7.04
CA VAL A 311 -4.04 -2.08 6.21
C VAL A 311 -2.90 -1.09 6.50
N LEU A 312 -2.55 -0.89 7.78
CA LEU A 312 -1.42 -0.06 8.20
C LEU A 312 -0.08 -0.62 7.70
N PHE A 313 0.09 -1.95 7.78
CA PHE A 313 1.26 -2.64 7.26
C PHE A 313 1.32 -2.53 5.73
N ALA A 314 0.22 -2.76 5.02
CA ALA A 314 0.18 -2.71 3.56
C ALA A 314 0.48 -1.29 3.04
N ALA A 315 -0.02 -0.26 3.71
CA ALA A 315 0.33 1.13 3.42
C ALA A 315 1.83 1.39 3.64
N TRP A 316 2.39 0.93 4.75
CA TRP A 316 3.82 0.98 5.01
C TRP A 316 4.62 0.18 3.98
N TYR A 317 4.18 -1.05 3.67
CA TYR A 317 4.83 -1.94 2.70
C TYR A 317 4.90 -1.33 1.30
N SER A 318 3.82 -0.65 0.88
CA SER A 318 3.69 0.04 -0.40
C SER A 318 4.30 1.46 -0.39
N GLU A 319 5.04 1.81 0.66
CA GLU A 319 5.73 3.10 0.81
C GLU A 319 4.78 4.33 0.81
N THR A 320 3.50 4.10 1.15
CA THR A 320 2.45 5.12 1.31
C THR A 320 1.88 5.12 2.73
N PRO A 321 2.69 5.35 3.78
CA PRO A 321 2.23 5.24 5.16
C PRO A 321 1.11 6.23 5.45
N LEU A 322 0.07 5.73 6.13
CA LEU A 322 -1.09 6.51 6.52
C LEU A 322 -0.73 7.45 7.67
N SER A 323 -1.17 8.69 7.58
CA SER A 323 -1.05 9.67 8.66
C SER A 323 -2.05 9.39 9.78
N ALA A 324 -1.75 9.82 11.01
CA ALA A 324 -2.68 9.67 12.14
C ALA A 324 -4.03 10.41 11.90
N ALA A 325 -4.04 11.44 11.07
CA ALA A 325 -5.26 12.17 10.68
C ALA A 325 -6.23 11.30 9.84
N GLU A 326 -5.74 10.27 9.16
CA GLU A 326 -6.54 9.35 8.35
C GLU A 326 -7.15 8.20 9.16
N TYR A 327 -6.64 7.94 10.39
CA TYR A 327 -7.13 6.85 11.24
C TYR A 327 -8.62 6.95 11.59
N PRO A 328 -9.20 8.12 11.93
CA PRO A 328 -10.63 8.23 12.19
C PRO A 328 -11.49 7.86 10.97
N LYS A 329 -11.08 8.29 9.77
CA LYS A 329 -11.74 7.95 8.50
C LYS A 329 -11.70 6.45 8.24
N LEU A 330 -10.51 5.85 8.38
CA LEU A 330 -10.31 4.42 8.21
C LEU A 330 -11.13 3.61 9.23
N THR A 331 -11.16 4.05 10.49
CA THR A 331 -11.95 3.42 11.56
C THR A 331 -13.44 3.47 11.25
N ALA A 332 -13.97 4.64 10.91
CA ALA A 332 -15.38 4.81 10.60
C ALA A 332 -15.79 3.86 9.47
N ALA A 333 -15.06 3.83 8.37
CA ALA A 333 -15.34 2.93 7.25
C ALA A 333 -15.18 1.45 7.64
N GLY A 334 -14.10 1.11 8.33
CA GLY A 334 -13.73 -0.27 8.61
C GLY A 334 -14.60 -0.96 9.65
N VAL A 335 -15.01 -0.27 10.72
CA VAL A 335 -15.85 -0.88 11.76
C VAL A 335 -17.15 -1.43 11.18
N LEU A 336 -17.77 -0.72 10.25
CA LEU A 336 -19.00 -1.20 9.60
C LEU A 336 -18.71 -2.31 8.59
N THR A 337 -17.60 -2.23 7.83
CA THR A 337 -17.23 -3.30 6.89
C THR A 337 -16.91 -4.61 7.60
N PHE A 338 -16.46 -4.55 8.85
CA PHE A 338 -16.12 -5.73 9.63
C PHE A 338 -17.33 -6.52 10.15
N PHE A 339 -18.54 -6.05 9.95
CA PHE A 339 -19.74 -6.92 10.06
C PHE A 339 -19.73 -8.00 8.97
N GLY A 340 -19.09 -7.73 7.83
CA GLY A 340 -18.88 -8.68 6.77
C GLY A 340 -17.65 -9.58 6.95
N SER A 341 -17.27 -10.23 5.86
CA SER A 341 -16.04 -11.04 5.78
C SER A 341 -14.82 -10.16 5.58
N MET A 342 -13.69 -10.57 6.14
CA MET A 342 -12.38 -9.93 5.93
C MET A 342 -11.96 -9.94 4.45
N ASN A 343 -12.40 -10.95 3.68
CA ASN A 343 -12.09 -11.05 2.25
C ASN A 343 -12.76 -9.96 1.39
N VAL A 344 -13.77 -9.27 1.93
CA VAL A 344 -14.42 -8.11 1.29
C VAL A 344 -14.00 -6.82 2.00
N ALA A 345 -13.88 -6.85 3.32
CA ALA A 345 -13.53 -5.67 4.09
C ALA A 345 -12.10 -5.18 3.81
N ILE A 346 -11.12 -6.09 3.73
CA ILE A 346 -9.72 -5.71 3.52
C ILE A 346 -9.50 -5.08 2.14
N PRO A 347 -9.93 -5.67 1.01
CA PRO A 347 -9.82 -5.00 -0.30
C PRO A 347 -10.44 -3.61 -0.32
N PHE A 348 -11.65 -3.46 0.25
CA PHE A 348 -12.31 -2.17 0.37
C PHE A 348 -11.49 -1.15 1.18
N LEU A 349 -10.88 -1.57 2.30
CA LEU A 349 -10.06 -0.68 3.13
C LEU A 349 -8.72 -0.34 2.46
N LEU A 350 -8.14 -1.26 1.71
CA LEU A 350 -6.95 -1.00 0.90
C LEU A 350 -7.24 0.02 -0.20
N ASP A 351 -8.36 -0.11 -0.90
CA ASP A 351 -8.81 0.86 -1.90
C ASP A 351 -9.06 2.24 -1.27
N LEU A 352 -9.76 2.29 -0.12
CA LEU A 352 -9.98 3.52 0.63
C LEU A 352 -8.67 4.19 1.09
N ALA A 353 -7.67 3.38 1.46
CA ALA A 353 -6.32 3.81 1.84
C ALA A 353 -5.40 4.03 0.63
N ARG A 354 -5.87 3.75 -0.60
CA ARG A 354 -5.10 3.82 -1.85
C ARG A 354 -3.83 2.97 -1.85
N VAL A 355 -3.92 1.84 -1.23
CA VAL A 355 -2.90 0.80 -1.25
C VAL A 355 -3.17 -0.12 -2.44
N PRO A 356 -2.14 -0.53 -3.21
CA PRO A 356 -2.31 -1.42 -4.35
C PRO A 356 -3.10 -2.68 -4.00
N ALA A 357 -4.09 -3.02 -4.84
CA ALA A 357 -5.02 -4.13 -4.60
C ALA A 357 -4.35 -5.51 -4.55
N ASP A 358 -3.20 -5.68 -5.21
CA ASP A 358 -2.39 -6.89 -5.20
C ASP A 358 -1.82 -7.22 -3.81
N THR A 359 -1.64 -6.21 -2.93
CA THR A 359 -1.26 -6.43 -1.53
C THR A 359 -2.26 -7.30 -0.77
N PHE A 360 -3.50 -7.39 -1.22
CA PHE A 360 -4.50 -8.31 -0.65
C PHE A 360 -4.08 -9.78 -0.72
N GLN A 361 -3.31 -10.16 -1.75
CA GLN A 361 -2.77 -11.52 -1.84
C GLN A 361 -1.84 -11.85 -0.66
N LEU A 362 -1.10 -10.86 -0.13
CA LEU A 362 -0.28 -11.02 1.07
C LEU A 362 -1.13 -11.27 2.32
N PHE A 363 -2.31 -10.63 2.42
CA PHE A 363 -3.26 -10.92 3.50
C PHE A 363 -3.74 -12.37 3.46
N ILE A 364 -4.08 -12.87 2.28
CA ILE A 364 -4.50 -14.26 2.10
C ILE A 364 -3.34 -15.22 2.37
N ALA A 365 -2.14 -14.94 1.87
CA ALA A 365 -0.96 -15.76 2.12
C ALA A 365 -0.62 -15.89 3.62
N THR A 366 -0.82 -14.82 4.39
CA THR A 366 -0.64 -14.83 5.85
C THR A 366 -1.86 -15.35 6.62
N GLY A 367 -2.95 -15.65 5.92
CA GLY A 367 -4.27 -15.96 6.49
C GLY A 367 -4.27 -17.10 7.50
N VAL A 368 -3.39 -18.09 7.35
CA VAL A 368 -3.25 -19.21 8.31
C VAL A 368 -2.80 -18.70 9.69
N LEU A 369 -1.83 -17.80 9.74
CA LEU A 369 -1.34 -17.22 11.00
C LEU A 369 -2.33 -16.17 11.53
N ASN A 370 -2.86 -15.31 10.65
CA ASN A 370 -3.84 -14.30 11.00
C ASN A 370 -5.09 -14.93 11.62
N SER A 371 -5.60 -16.03 11.05
CA SER A 371 -6.78 -16.73 11.59
C SER A 371 -6.52 -17.33 12.97
N ARG A 372 -5.33 -17.89 13.22
CA ARG A 372 -4.98 -18.48 14.52
C ARG A 372 -4.88 -17.42 15.62
N PHE A 373 -4.06 -16.38 15.41
CA PHE A 373 -3.93 -15.28 16.35
C PHE A 373 -5.23 -14.48 16.47
N GLY A 374 -5.95 -14.28 15.36
CA GLY A 374 -7.24 -13.64 15.37
C GLY A 374 -8.28 -14.40 16.18
N THR A 375 -8.37 -15.73 16.03
CA THR A 375 -9.31 -16.56 16.80
C THR A 375 -8.95 -16.60 18.28
N LEU A 376 -7.66 -16.56 18.64
CA LEU A 376 -7.21 -16.42 20.02
C LEU A 376 -7.78 -15.14 20.66
N ALA A 377 -7.62 -13.99 19.99
CA ALA A 377 -8.14 -12.72 20.49
C ALA A 377 -9.68 -12.68 20.51
N ALA A 378 -10.35 -13.30 19.52
CA ALA A 378 -11.79 -13.44 19.48
C ALA A 378 -12.32 -14.29 20.62
N ALA A 379 -11.68 -15.40 20.95
CA ALA A 379 -12.08 -16.28 22.04
C ALA A 379 -12.05 -15.54 23.39
N MET A 380 -10.95 -14.83 23.70
CA MET A 380 -10.87 -14.03 24.91
C MET A 380 -11.90 -12.87 24.91
N ASN A 381 -12.13 -12.25 23.74
CA ASN A 381 -13.21 -11.25 23.59
C ASN A 381 -14.57 -11.81 23.99
N MET A 382 -14.91 -13.04 23.59
CA MET A 382 -16.17 -13.69 23.95
C MET A 382 -16.27 -13.98 25.44
N VAL A 383 -15.18 -14.36 26.11
CA VAL A 383 -15.12 -14.51 27.57
C VAL A 383 -15.41 -13.18 28.27
N VAL A 384 -14.82 -12.08 27.82
CA VAL A 384 -15.10 -10.75 28.37
C VAL A 384 -16.57 -10.40 28.20
N LEU A 385 -17.14 -10.62 27.03
CA LEU A 385 -18.56 -10.38 26.78
C LEU A 385 -19.44 -11.24 27.67
N GLY A 386 -19.15 -12.53 27.84
CA GLY A 386 -19.88 -13.42 28.73
C GLY A 386 -19.81 -12.98 30.20
N VAL A 387 -18.63 -12.67 30.69
CA VAL A 387 -18.41 -12.32 32.10
C VAL A 387 -18.81 -10.88 32.40
N VAL A 388 -18.17 -9.89 31.76
CA VAL A 388 -18.42 -8.45 32.04
C VAL A 388 -19.81 -8.05 31.53
N GLY A 389 -20.29 -8.65 30.41
CA GLY A 389 -21.63 -8.44 29.92
C GLY A 389 -22.70 -8.88 30.93
N THR A 390 -22.49 -9.99 31.64
CA THR A 390 -23.38 -10.43 32.73
C THR A 390 -23.42 -9.42 33.87
N TYR A 391 -22.28 -8.97 34.35
CA TYR A 391 -22.19 -7.90 35.37
C TYR A 391 -22.80 -6.58 34.88
N ALA A 392 -22.66 -6.26 33.60
CA ALA A 392 -23.32 -5.09 33.01
C ALA A 392 -24.83 -5.18 33.01
N MET A 393 -25.37 -6.38 32.70
CA MET A 393 -26.81 -6.62 32.70
C MET A 393 -27.43 -6.63 34.11
N SER A 394 -26.74 -7.19 35.11
CA SER A 394 -27.18 -7.20 36.51
C SER A 394 -26.94 -5.86 37.23
N GLY A 395 -26.17 -4.96 36.68
CA GLY A 395 -25.76 -3.69 37.33
C GLY A 395 -24.66 -3.85 38.37
N GLY A 396 -23.99 -5.01 38.43
CA GLY A 396 -22.93 -5.35 39.37
C GLY A 396 -21.51 -4.87 38.96
N LEU A 397 -21.38 -4.01 37.94
CA LEU A 397 -20.08 -3.48 37.53
C LEU A 397 -19.43 -2.65 38.63
N ARG A 398 -18.15 -2.92 38.91
CA ARG A 398 -17.34 -2.19 39.89
C ARG A 398 -16.57 -1.05 39.24
N LEU A 399 -17.21 0.09 39.02
CA LEU A 399 -16.57 1.28 38.49
C LEU A 399 -15.83 2.03 39.62
N SER A 400 -14.50 1.96 39.62
CA SER A 400 -13.63 2.64 40.59
C SER A 400 -12.55 3.42 39.85
N GLY A 401 -12.49 4.74 40.05
CA GLY A 401 -11.51 5.62 39.40
C GLY A 401 -10.05 5.14 39.54
N PRO A 402 -9.60 4.77 40.77
CA PRO A 402 -8.22 4.28 40.98
C PRO A 402 -7.94 2.97 40.22
N ARG A 403 -8.92 2.04 40.10
CA ARG A 403 -8.76 0.80 39.34
C ARG A 403 -8.69 1.06 37.85
N LEU A 404 -9.55 1.92 37.31
CA LEU A 404 -9.53 2.34 35.91
C LEU A 404 -8.20 3.02 35.56
N LEU A 405 -7.73 3.94 36.42
CA LEU A 405 -6.44 4.62 36.21
C LEU A 405 -5.27 3.63 36.22
N ARG A 406 -5.26 2.71 37.19
CA ARG A 406 -4.23 1.67 37.26
C ARG A 406 -4.26 0.76 36.04
N PHE A 407 -5.43 0.31 35.60
CA PHE A 407 -5.59 -0.49 34.41
C PHE A 407 -5.09 0.25 33.16
N ALA A 408 -5.49 1.51 32.98
CA ALA A 408 -5.07 2.34 31.87
C ALA A 408 -3.54 2.55 31.88
N ALA A 409 -2.97 2.89 33.03
CA ALA A 409 -1.51 3.13 33.16
C ALA A 409 -0.70 1.85 32.87
N VAL A 410 -1.08 0.70 33.43
CA VAL A 410 -0.37 -0.57 33.18
C VAL A 410 -0.56 -1.03 31.73
N THR A 411 -1.76 -0.89 31.16
CA THR A 411 -2.02 -1.22 29.75
C THR A 411 -1.20 -0.32 28.81
N ALA A 412 -1.16 0.98 29.06
CA ALA A 412 -0.34 1.90 28.30
C ALA A 412 1.16 1.56 28.41
N GLY A 413 1.65 1.24 29.61
CA GLY A 413 3.02 0.83 29.83
C GLY A 413 3.39 -0.45 29.11
N LEU A 414 2.56 -1.49 29.19
CA LEU A 414 2.78 -2.76 28.49
C LEU A 414 2.67 -2.60 26.96
N THR A 415 1.73 -1.79 26.48
CA THR A 415 1.63 -1.46 25.05
C THR A 415 2.89 -0.76 24.57
N ALA A 416 3.36 0.26 25.31
CA ALA A 416 4.61 0.96 24.98
C ALA A 416 5.82 0.00 25.00
N ALA A 417 5.93 -0.87 26.00
CA ALA A 417 6.98 -1.88 26.09
C ALA A 417 6.94 -2.88 24.93
N THR A 418 5.74 -3.34 24.53
CA THR A 418 5.55 -4.24 23.38
C THR A 418 5.99 -3.55 22.09
N ILE A 419 5.57 -2.30 21.86
CA ILE A 419 5.94 -1.53 20.67
C ILE A 419 7.44 -1.27 20.63
N ALA A 420 8.05 -0.87 21.76
CA ALA A 420 9.49 -0.65 21.86
C ALA A 420 10.28 -1.93 21.64
N GLY A 421 9.85 -3.06 22.25
CA GLY A 421 10.45 -4.38 22.06
C GLY A 421 10.35 -4.87 20.62
N LEU A 422 9.19 -4.70 19.97
CA LEU A 422 9.03 -5.00 18.55
C LEU A 422 9.94 -4.13 17.69
N GLY A 423 9.98 -2.81 17.94
CA GLY A 423 10.82 -1.89 17.19
C GLY A 423 12.32 -2.25 17.33
N PHE A 424 12.76 -2.61 18.54
CA PHE A 424 14.12 -3.11 18.77
C PHE A 424 14.39 -4.42 18.01
N THR A 425 13.50 -5.39 18.13
CA THR A 425 13.64 -6.71 17.47
C THR A 425 13.66 -6.58 15.96
N LEU A 426 12.76 -5.76 15.39
CA LEU A 426 12.67 -5.53 13.94
C LEU A 426 13.91 -4.83 13.40
N ARG A 427 14.50 -3.90 14.14
CA ARG A 427 15.78 -3.25 13.79
C ARG A 427 16.96 -4.23 13.91
N ALA A 428 16.99 -5.06 14.96
CA ALA A 428 18.04 -6.04 15.17
C ALA A 428 18.03 -7.17 14.13
N LEU A 429 16.85 -7.60 13.68
CA LEU A 429 16.69 -8.61 12.62
C LEU A 429 17.05 -8.10 11.22
N GLY A 430 17.49 -6.87 11.12
CA GLY A 430 17.96 -6.22 9.91
C GLY A 430 16.91 -5.28 9.34
N GLY A 431 17.13 -4.01 9.53
CA GLY A 431 16.76 -3.04 8.52
C GLY A 431 17.55 -3.42 7.27
N GLY A 432 16.85 -3.88 6.22
CA GLY A 432 17.50 -4.09 4.95
C GLY A 432 18.23 -2.80 4.58
N SER A 433 19.50 -2.88 4.22
CA SER A 433 20.22 -1.73 3.70
C SER A 433 19.41 -1.21 2.52
N TYR A 434 19.06 0.06 2.55
CA TYR A 434 18.37 0.72 1.46
C TYR A 434 19.16 0.50 0.15
N GLY A 435 18.60 -0.31 -0.74
CA GLY A 435 19.25 -0.66 -2.01
C GLY A 435 18.97 0.31 -3.15
N GLY A 436 18.11 1.33 -2.95
CA GLY A 436 17.65 2.23 -4.01
C GLY A 436 18.79 3.01 -4.69
N ALA A 437 19.74 3.50 -3.91
CA ALA A 437 20.94 4.19 -4.47
C ALA A 437 21.76 3.25 -5.36
N ARG A 438 21.87 1.98 -4.96
CA ARG A 438 22.56 0.97 -5.75
C ARG A 438 21.78 0.63 -7.02
N VAL A 439 20.46 0.43 -6.89
CA VAL A 439 19.57 0.16 -8.03
C VAL A 439 19.64 1.30 -9.04
N ALA A 440 19.45 2.55 -8.61
CA ALA A 440 19.52 3.72 -9.48
C ALA A 440 20.91 3.88 -10.13
N GLY A 441 21.98 3.58 -9.37
CA GLY A 441 23.36 3.67 -9.88
C GLY A 441 23.76 2.52 -10.81
N GLU A 442 23.15 1.34 -10.70
CA GLU A 442 23.41 0.17 -11.53
C GLU A 442 22.47 0.06 -12.74
N MET A 443 21.46 0.94 -12.86
CA MET A 443 20.54 0.94 -14.01
C MET A 443 21.31 0.98 -15.32
N GLY A 444 20.94 0.11 -16.25
CA GLY A 444 21.54 0.00 -17.57
C GLY A 444 20.51 0.23 -18.68
N LEU A 445 20.96 0.22 -19.91
CA LEU A 445 20.11 0.35 -21.08
C LEU A 445 19.21 -0.88 -21.23
N LEU A 446 17.93 -0.67 -21.58
CA LEU A 446 16.99 -1.75 -21.90
C LEU A 446 17.39 -2.52 -23.14
N ARG A 447 17.98 -1.83 -24.10
CA ARG A 447 18.41 -2.40 -25.36
C ARG A 447 19.93 -2.31 -25.50
N PRO A 448 20.58 -3.30 -26.15
CA PRO A 448 22.03 -3.25 -26.34
C PRO A 448 22.43 -2.01 -27.13
N THR A 449 23.62 -1.49 -26.83
CA THR A 449 24.23 -0.39 -27.55
C THR A 449 24.37 -0.67 -29.04
N LEU A 450 24.30 0.38 -29.86
CA LEU A 450 24.51 0.25 -31.31
C LEU A 450 26.00 0.02 -31.59
N ALA A 451 26.30 -0.92 -32.47
CA ALA A 451 27.69 -1.15 -32.90
C ALA A 451 28.28 0.13 -33.56
N GLY A 452 29.46 0.53 -33.15
CA GLY A 452 30.12 1.76 -33.64
C GLY A 452 29.67 3.04 -32.94
N ALA A 453 28.84 2.96 -31.90
CA ALA A 453 28.51 4.13 -31.06
C ALA A 453 29.76 4.62 -30.30
N VAL A 454 29.94 5.93 -30.22
CA VAL A 454 31.11 6.58 -29.58
C VAL A 454 30.60 7.60 -28.57
N VAL A 455 31.16 7.59 -27.35
CA VAL A 455 30.95 8.65 -26.36
C VAL A 455 32.23 9.49 -26.30
N LEU A 456 32.13 10.75 -26.70
CA LEU A 456 33.23 11.69 -26.68
C LEU A 456 33.48 12.19 -25.25
N LYS A 457 34.73 12.48 -24.93
CA LYS A 457 35.12 13.06 -23.62
C LYS A 457 34.87 14.55 -23.55
N GLU A 458 34.96 15.23 -24.69
CA GLU A 458 34.85 16.67 -24.83
C GLU A 458 34.01 17.01 -26.06
N LEU A 459 33.39 18.21 -26.05
CA LEU A 459 32.67 18.73 -27.20
C LEU A 459 33.69 19.05 -28.33
N PRO A 460 33.51 18.51 -29.56
CA PRO A 460 34.37 18.84 -30.68
C PRO A 460 34.34 20.31 -31.01
N LEU A 461 35.49 20.87 -31.34
CA LEU A 461 35.63 22.27 -31.74
C LEU A 461 35.04 22.54 -33.14
N GLU A 462 35.17 21.54 -34.04
CA GLU A 462 34.74 21.64 -35.43
C GLU A 462 33.45 20.87 -35.70
N PRO A 463 32.55 21.41 -36.53
CA PRO A 463 31.37 20.70 -36.99
C PRO A 463 31.76 19.55 -37.93
N PRO A 464 30.90 18.51 -38.07
CA PRO A 464 31.10 17.47 -39.06
C PRO A 464 31.06 18.06 -40.47
N PRO A 465 31.81 17.46 -41.43
CA PRO A 465 31.87 17.96 -42.80
C PRO A 465 30.49 17.91 -43.46
N ARG A 466 30.12 19.00 -44.15
CA ARG A 466 28.86 19.09 -44.89
C ARG A 466 29.04 18.65 -46.33
N PRO A 467 28.11 17.86 -46.91
CA PRO A 467 28.20 17.42 -48.32
C PRO A 467 28.10 18.58 -49.32
N ARG A 468 27.43 19.71 -48.90
CA ARG A 468 27.36 20.97 -49.61
C ARG A 468 27.13 22.13 -48.63
N PRO A 469 27.46 23.36 -48.95
CA PRO A 469 27.35 24.51 -48.02
C PRO A 469 25.94 24.74 -47.47
N ALA A 470 24.90 24.45 -48.27
CA ALA A 470 23.49 24.62 -47.89
C ALA A 470 22.78 23.30 -47.50
N ALA A 471 23.54 22.24 -47.21
CA ALA A 471 22.96 20.98 -46.79
C ALA A 471 22.26 21.10 -45.42
N SER A 472 21.06 20.53 -45.29
CA SER A 472 20.39 20.41 -44.00
C SER A 472 21.17 19.46 -43.08
N ILE A 473 20.88 19.55 -41.76
CA ILE A 473 21.44 18.58 -40.78
C ILE A 473 21.05 17.15 -41.18
N LEU A 474 19.82 16.93 -41.58
CA LEU A 474 19.34 15.59 -41.97
C LEU A 474 20.13 15.03 -43.20
N GLU A 475 20.37 15.87 -44.21
CA GLU A 475 21.23 15.49 -45.34
C GLU A 475 22.69 15.21 -44.91
N THR A 476 23.23 16.04 -44.00
CA THR A 476 24.59 15.90 -43.48
C THR A 476 24.75 14.60 -42.69
N VAL A 477 23.77 14.27 -41.82
CA VAL A 477 23.76 13.02 -41.04
C VAL A 477 23.73 11.80 -41.95
N ARG A 478 22.87 11.82 -42.97
CA ARG A 478 22.78 10.72 -43.95
C ARG A 478 24.07 10.55 -44.77
N ALA A 479 24.64 11.64 -45.22
CA ALA A 479 25.86 11.61 -46.03
C ALA A 479 27.09 11.11 -45.20
N ASN A 480 27.19 11.50 -43.94
CA ASN A 480 28.25 11.10 -43.04
C ASN A 480 28.04 9.73 -42.39
N GLY A 481 26.85 9.14 -42.50
CA GLY A 481 26.48 7.87 -41.85
C GLY A 481 26.53 7.92 -40.31
N ARG A 482 26.50 9.12 -39.73
CA ARG A 482 26.52 9.32 -38.27
C ARG A 482 25.72 10.54 -37.86
N ILE A 483 25.10 10.44 -36.65
CA ILE A 483 24.47 11.57 -35.99
C ILE A 483 25.21 11.91 -34.69
N ARG A 484 25.49 13.20 -34.48
CA ARG A 484 26.14 13.69 -33.26
C ARG A 484 25.09 14.25 -32.32
N VAL A 485 24.86 13.54 -31.21
CA VAL A 485 23.88 13.89 -30.21
C VAL A 485 24.55 14.56 -29.01
N GLY A 486 24.16 15.80 -28.74
CA GLY A 486 24.59 16.50 -27.54
C GLY A 486 23.84 15.96 -26.31
N PHE A 487 24.56 15.71 -25.22
CA PHE A 487 23.98 15.35 -23.94
C PHE A 487 24.53 16.21 -22.81
N ILE A 488 23.70 16.52 -21.82
CA ILE A 488 24.10 17.27 -20.63
C ILE A 488 24.51 16.25 -19.56
N PRO A 489 25.76 16.27 -19.07
CA PRO A 489 26.20 15.35 -18.02
C PRO A 489 25.36 15.45 -16.77
N ASP A 490 25.14 14.32 -16.09
CA ASP A 490 24.39 14.20 -14.83
C ASP A 490 22.93 14.70 -14.84
N GLN A 491 22.32 14.74 -16.02
CA GLN A 491 20.90 15.06 -16.20
C GLN A 491 20.01 13.82 -15.94
N ARG A 492 20.11 13.28 -14.75
CA ARG A 492 19.30 12.11 -14.34
C ARG A 492 17.81 12.43 -14.38
N PRO A 493 16.94 11.50 -14.83
CA PRO A 493 17.22 10.16 -15.40
C PRO A 493 17.40 10.15 -16.94
N TYR A 494 17.58 11.30 -17.59
CA TYR A 494 17.63 11.44 -19.06
C TYR A 494 18.97 11.09 -19.68
N SER A 495 20.06 11.57 -19.08
CA SER A 495 21.44 11.28 -19.52
C SER A 495 22.40 11.38 -18.34
N HIS A 496 23.08 10.29 -18.01
CA HIS A 496 24.07 10.25 -16.95
C HIS A 496 24.98 9.04 -17.09
N VAL A 497 26.08 9.04 -16.35
CA VAL A 497 26.99 7.90 -16.29
C VAL A 497 26.62 7.03 -15.09
N ASN A 498 26.39 5.73 -15.32
CA ASN A 498 26.07 4.78 -14.27
C ASN A 498 27.33 4.34 -13.50
N LEU A 499 27.16 3.51 -12.45
CA LEU A 499 28.28 3.00 -11.64
C LEU A 499 29.23 2.10 -12.42
N LYS A 500 28.87 1.61 -13.61
CA LYS A 500 29.72 0.83 -14.50
C LYS A 500 30.53 1.70 -15.48
N GLY A 501 30.35 3.03 -15.44
CA GLY A 501 30.99 3.95 -16.35
C GLY A 501 30.32 4.07 -17.72
N GLU A 502 29.07 3.58 -17.88
CA GLU A 502 28.34 3.62 -19.14
C GLU A 502 27.43 4.86 -19.19
N LEU A 503 27.34 5.53 -20.34
CA LEU A 503 26.37 6.59 -20.58
C LEU A 503 24.98 5.95 -20.78
N VAL A 504 24.06 6.32 -19.91
CA VAL A 504 22.72 5.72 -19.83
C VAL A 504 21.64 6.78 -19.58
N GLY A 505 20.39 6.44 -19.80
CA GLY A 505 19.25 7.28 -19.52
C GLY A 505 18.19 7.22 -20.62
N LEU A 506 17.01 7.78 -20.33
CA LEU A 506 15.85 7.77 -21.24
C LEU A 506 16.22 8.35 -22.61
N ASP A 507 16.83 9.53 -22.65
CA ASP A 507 17.15 10.21 -23.90
C ASP A 507 18.36 9.59 -24.60
N VAL A 508 19.26 8.94 -23.87
CA VAL A 508 20.34 8.15 -24.45
C VAL A 508 19.78 6.96 -25.24
N GLU A 509 18.77 6.28 -24.70
CA GLU A 509 18.08 5.20 -25.41
C GLU A 509 17.25 5.69 -26.60
N MET A 510 16.61 6.85 -26.46
CA MET A 510 15.95 7.51 -27.59
C MET A 510 16.93 7.86 -28.71
N ALA A 511 18.14 8.35 -28.38
CA ALA A 511 19.19 8.62 -29.37
C ALA A 511 19.68 7.34 -30.07
N TYR A 512 19.85 6.25 -29.33
CA TYR A 512 20.14 4.94 -29.95
C TYR A 512 19.02 4.45 -30.86
N ALA A 513 17.75 4.64 -30.48
CA ALA A 513 16.61 4.29 -31.31
C ALA A 513 16.57 5.11 -32.60
N LEU A 514 16.80 6.43 -32.49
CA LEU A 514 16.86 7.34 -33.64
C LEU A 514 17.96 6.92 -34.63
N ALA A 515 19.18 6.74 -34.15
CA ALA A 515 20.30 6.34 -34.99
C ALA A 515 20.07 4.99 -35.68
N ARG A 516 19.53 4.01 -34.95
CA ARG A 516 19.20 2.68 -35.50
C ARG A 516 18.20 2.76 -36.64
N GLU A 517 17.15 3.57 -36.48
CA GLU A 517 16.10 3.70 -37.50
C GLU A 517 16.55 4.55 -38.70
N MET A 518 17.46 5.49 -38.47
CA MET A 518 18.08 6.21 -39.58
C MET A 518 19.16 5.39 -40.32
N GLY A 519 19.58 4.26 -39.79
CA GLY A 519 20.65 3.43 -40.33
C GLY A 519 22.04 4.09 -40.21
N VAL A 520 22.26 4.92 -39.16
CA VAL A 520 23.52 5.65 -38.91
C VAL A 520 24.11 5.27 -37.56
N THR A 521 25.38 5.58 -37.34
CA THR A 521 26.00 5.46 -36.03
C THR A 521 25.72 6.71 -35.17
N VAL A 522 25.77 6.56 -33.83
CA VAL A 522 25.61 7.70 -32.92
C VAL A 522 26.94 8.09 -32.28
N GLU A 523 27.18 9.38 -32.23
CA GLU A 523 28.31 9.99 -31.54
C GLU A 523 27.79 10.93 -30.46
N PHE A 524 27.93 10.56 -29.17
CA PHE A 524 27.50 11.36 -28.04
C PHE A 524 28.60 12.38 -27.68
N ALA A 525 28.24 13.67 -27.66
CA ALA A 525 29.12 14.77 -27.27
C ALA A 525 28.60 15.45 -25.99
N PRO A 526 29.43 15.57 -24.93
CA PRO A 526 29.02 16.30 -23.73
C PRO A 526 28.88 17.80 -24.06
N VAL A 527 27.79 18.40 -23.59
CA VAL A 527 27.48 19.82 -23.81
C VAL A 527 27.06 20.44 -22.49
N GLU A 528 27.66 21.55 -22.11
CA GLU A 528 27.22 22.29 -20.94
C GLU A 528 25.85 22.93 -21.21
N ARG A 529 25.05 23.05 -20.14
CA ARG A 529 23.66 23.51 -20.25
C ARG A 529 23.52 24.95 -20.79
N ASP A 530 24.46 25.82 -20.52
CA ASP A 530 24.51 27.19 -20.99
C ASP A 530 25.14 27.31 -22.40
N GLN A 531 25.79 26.27 -22.89
CA GLN A 531 26.54 26.27 -24.17
C GLN A 531 25.84 25.45 -25.27
N PHE A 532 24.78 24.70 -24.97
CA PHE A 532 24.14 23.84 -25.98
C PHE A 532 23.53 24.63 -27.15
N GLU A 533 23.05 25.86 -26.88
CA GLU A 533 22.54 26.76 -27.92
C GLU A 533 23.62 27.11 -28.94
N GLU A 534 24.79 27.49 -28.44
CA GLU A 534 25.96 27.80 -29.29
C GLU A 534 26.48 26.56 -30.04
N ALA A 535 26.49 25.40 -29.35
CA ALA A 535 26.94 24.13 -29.95
C ALA A 535 26.09 23.70 -31.14
N LEU A 536 24.73 23.90 -31.03
CA LEU A 536 23.78 23.65 -32.12
C LEU A 536 23.96 24.63 -33.28
N GLU A 537 24.08 25.94 -33.01
CA GLU A 537 24.24 26.96 -34.03
C GLU A 537 25.59 26.82 -34.78
N ALA A 538 26.66 26.48 -34.07
CA ALA A 538 27.94 26.18 -34.67
C ALA A 538 27.97 24.83 -35.40
N GLY A 539 26.90 24.02 -35.34
CA GLY A 539 26.82 22.69 -35.94
C GLY A 539 27.77 21.67 -35.30
N ARG A 540 28.22 21.93 -34.08
CA ARG A 540 29.10 21.01 -33.35
C ARG A 540 28.31 19.77 -32.85
N VAL A 541 27.00 19.89 -32.68
CA VAL A 541 26.06 18.80 -32.45
C VAL A 541 24.84 18.98 -33.36
N ASP A 542 24.22 17.89 -33.78
CA ASP A 542 23.07 17.88 -34.70
C ASP A 542 21.75 18.07 -33.97
N VAL A 543 21.65 17.55 -32.76
CA VAL A 543 20.48 17.60 -31.87
C VAL A 543 20.93 17.45 -30.41
N VAL A 544 20.20 18.02 -29.44
CA VAL A 544 20.45 17.76 -28.02
C VAL A 544 19.32 16.91 -27.46
N MET A 545 19.68 15.75 -26.88
CA MET A 545 18.74 14.79 -26.28
C MET A 545 19.13 14.55 -24.82
N SER A 546 18.52 15.34 -23.89
CA SER A 546 18.94 15.37 -22.48
C SER A 546 17.91 16.06 -21.56
N GLY A 547 16.62 15.76 -21.67
CA GLY A 547 15.57 16.34 -20.80
C GLY A 547 15.49 17.87 -20.90
N VAL A 548 15.51 18.42 -22.12
CA VAL A 548 15.49 19.87 -22.31
C VAL A 548 14.07 20.38 -22.27
N ALA A 549 13.75 21.23 -21.25
CA ALA A 549 12.46 21.86 -21.14
C ALA A 549 12.21 22.86 -22.29
N LEU A 550 11.07 22.71 -22.96
CA LEU A 550 10.58 23.66 -23.96
C LEU A 550 10.01 24.89 -23.27
N THR A 551 10.54 26.06 -23.58
CA THR A 551 10.08 27.33 -23.08
C THR A 551 9.95 28.36 -24.20
N THR A 552 9.08 29.36 -24.02
CA THR A 552 8.90 30.42 -24.99
C THR A 552 10.22 31.15 -25.31
N LEU A 553 11.05 31.36 -24.28
CA LEU A 553 12.35 32.03 -24.46
C LEU A 553 13.29 31.18 -25.34
N ARG A 554 13.39 29.88 -25.11
CA ARG A 554 14.21 28.98 -25.91
C ARG A 554 13.67 28.81 -27.32
N ALA A 555 12.33 28.65 -27.45
CA ALA A 555 11.67 28.53 -28.74
C ALA A 555 11.83 29.80 -29.62
N SER A 556 12.09 30.97 -29.03
CA SER A 556 12.43 32.20 -29.81
C SER A 556 13.87 32.19 -30.34
N ARG A 557 14.75 31.35 -29.82
CA ARG A 557 16.17 31.31 -30.18
C ARG A 557 16.55 30.10 -30.99
N GLN A 558 15.82 29.00 -30.84
CA GLN A 558 16.10 27.72 -31.46
C GLN A 558 14.86 27.04 -31.96
N GLU A 559 15.01 26.09 -32.88
CA GLU A 559 13.95 25.20 -33.32
C GLU A 559 13.85 24.00 -32.39
N PHE A 560 12.66 23.46 -32.21
CA PHE A 560 12.39 22.32 -31.34
C PHE A 560 11.51 21.28 -32.02
N SER A 561 11.71 20.01 -31.66
CA SER A 561 10.69 19.02 -31.92
C SER A 561 9.40 19.34 -31.13
N PRO A 562 8.25 18.76 -31.48
CA PRO A 562 7.12 18.66 -30.54
C PRO A 562 7.56 17.98 -29.22
N PRO A 563 6.89 18.28 -28.09
CA PRO A 563 7.18 17.62 -26.83
C PRO A 563 7.04 16.10 -26.91
N TYR A 564 8.03 15.39 -26.42
CA TYR A 564 8.00 13.93 -26.33
C TYR A 564 7.49 13.45 -24.95
N LEU A 565 7.65 14.26 -23.92
CA LEU A 565 7.28 14.00 -22.54
C LEU A 565 6.86 15.29 -21.84
N ASP A 566 5.93 15.20 -20.89
CA ASP A 566 5.58 16.25 -19.93
C ASP A 566 5.99 15.83 -18.52
N GLU A 567 6.86 16.60 -17.87
CA GLU A 567 7.20 16.46 -16.46
C GLU A 567 6.23 17.25 -15.58
N THR A 568 6.12 16.88 -14.31
CA THR A 568 5.25 17.56 -13.34
C THR A 568 6.09 18.36 -12.34
N LEU A 569 5.79 19.66 -12.15
CA LEU A 569 6.45 20.46 -11.11
C LEU A 569 6.17 19.87 -9.72
N ALA A 570 7.22 19.73 -8.90
CA ALA A 570 7.16 19.20 -7.55
C ALA A 570 8.20 19.84 -6.64
N PHE A 571 8.07 19.56 -5.34
CA PHE A 571 9.07 19.91 -4.34
C PHE A 571 9.78 18.66 -3.88
N VAL A 572 11.10 18.73 -3.72
CA VAL A 572 11.87 17.73 -3.01
C VAL A 572 12.19 18.30 -1.62
N ALA A 573 11.58 17.73 -0.61
CA ALA A 573 11.67 18.19 0.78
C ALA A 573 12.10 17.04 1.70
N PRO A 574 12.63 17.34 2.91
CA PRO A 574 12.85 16.32 3.93
C PRO A 574 11.54 15.53 4.21
N ASP A 575 11.64 14.23 4.46
CA ASP A 575 10.50 13.33 4.62
C ASP A 575 9.42 13.82 5.59
N HIS A 576 9.85 14.45 6.68
CA HIS A 576 8.93 14.97 7.71
C HIS A 576 8.11 16.20 7.26
N LEU A 577 8.48 16.85 6.14
CA LEU A 577 7.76 17.99 5.55
C LEU A 577 6.99 17.60 4.27
N ARG A 578 6.98 16.33 3.90
CA ARG A 578 6.33 15.86 2.67
C ARG A 578 4.84 16.22 2.61
N ALA A 579 4.13 16.01 3.72
CA ALA A 579 2.69 16.28 3.77
C ALA A 579 2.36 17.76 3.57
N GLU A 580 3.16 18.63 4.16
CA GLU A 580 3.05 20.08 4.07
C GLU A 580 3.31 20.60 2.65
N PHE A 581 4.37 20.11 2.00
CA PHE A 581 4.70 20.48 0.62
C PHE A 581 3.79 19.83 -0.43
N SER A 582 2.96 18.87 -0.03
CA SER A 582 1.91 18.31 -0.90
C SER A 582 0.62 19.17 -0.93
N ASP A 583 0.50 20.20 -0.09
CA ASP A 583 -0.64 21.11 -0.04
C ASP A 583 -0.26 22.52 -0.55
N ALA A 584 -0.75 22.88 -1.73
CA ALA A 584 -0.48 24.18 -2.33
C ALA A 584 -1.04 25.35 -1.48
N ALA A 585 -2.12 25.15 -0.73
CA ALA A 585 -2.68 26.17 0.13
C ALA A 585 -1.77 26.42 1.35
N TRP A 586 -1.21 25.36 1.93
CA TRP A 586 -0.25 25.47 3.03
C TRP A 586 1.02 26.23 2.59
N ILE A 587 1.55 25.93 1.39
CA ILE A 587 2.73 26.63 0.85
C ILE A 587 2.44 28.11 0.65
N ARG A 588 1.28 28.46 0.05
CA ARG A 588 0.88 29.86 -0.19
C ARG A 588 0.64 30.65 1.09
N ALA A 589 0.25 30.00 2.18
CA ALA A 589 0.02 30.65 3.48
C ALA A 589 1.30 31.02 4.23
N ARG A 590 2.47 30.51 3.79
CA ARG A 590 3.75 30.68 4.48
C ARG A 590 4.63 31.70 3.76
N LYS A 591 5.07 32.72 4.51
CA LYS A 591 6.00 33.75 4.02
C LYS A 591 7.45 33.50 4.39
N ASP A 592 7.67 32.58 5.32
CA ASP A 592 8.98 32.21 5.88
C ASP A 592 9.67 31.10 5.13
N LEU A 593 8.99 30.44 4.16
CA LEU A 593 9.55 29.35 3.37
C LEU A 593 10.65 29.83 2.42
N ARG A 594 11.76 29.09 2.42
CA ARG A 594 12.89 29.29 1.52
C ARG A 594 12.97 28.08 0.59
N VAL A 595 12.65 28.29 -0.68
CA VAL A 595 12.68 27.25 -1.69
C VAL A 595 13.88 27.43 -2.61
N GLY A 596 14.71 26.41 -2.66
CA GLY A 596 15.82 26.36 -3.63
C GLY A 596 15.27 26.15 -5.03
N VAL A 597 15.64 27.02 -5.95
CA VAL A 597 15.23 26.90 -7.36
C VAL A 597 16.50 26.74 -8.17
N PRO A 598 16.67 25.64 -8.93
CA PRO A 598 17.76 25.53 -9.89
C PRO A 598 17.74 26.74 -10.83
N ASP A 599 18.90 27.19 -11.28
CA ASP A 599 19.00 28.31 -12.19
C ASP A 599 18.42 27.96 -13.59
N LEU A 600 17.13 27.69 -13.57
CA LEU A 600 16.26 27.40 -14.70
C LEU A 600 15.20 28.50 -14.77
N PRO A 601 15.29 29.45 -15.72
CA PRO A 601 14.38 30.59 -15.80
C PRO A 601 12.91 30.22 -15.85
N ASN A 602 12.57 29.09 -16.47
CA ASN A 602 11.22 28.59 -16.56
C ASN A 602 10.64 28.15 -15.20
N ILE A 603 11.40 27.40 -14.39
CA ILE A 603 10.96 26.97 -13.05
C ILE A 603 10.83 28.20 -12.15
N ARG A 604 11.80 29.11 -12.22
CA ARG A 604 11.78 30.35 -11.44
C ARG A 604 10.52 31.18 -11.75
N GLN A 605 10.26 31.51 -13.04
CA GLN A 605 9.07 32.28 -13.44
C GLN A 605 7.78 31.59 -13.00
N LEU A 606 7.74 30.28 -13.10
CA LEU A 606 6.59 29.48 -12.69
C LEU A 606 6.36 29.58 -11.18
N MET A 607 7.42 29.44 -10.39
CA MET A 607 7.37 29.56 -8.93
C MET A 607 6.96 30.98 -8.50
N GLU A 608 7.50 32.02 -9.12
CA GLU A 608 7.14 33.42 -8.87
C GLU A 608 5.66 33.72 -9.19
N ARG A 609 5.10 33.05 -10.19
CA ARG A 609 3.70 33.18 -10.56
C ARG A 609 2.76 32.50 -9.57
N GLU A 610 3.06 31.27 -9.19
CA GLU A 610 2.17 30.42 -8.40
C GLU A 610 2.32 30.61 -6.89
N PHE A 611 3.53 30.99 -6.45
CA PHE A 611 3.90 31.09 -5.02
C PHE A 611 4.60 32.44 -4.75
N LYS A 612 3.82 33.53 -4.75
CA LYS A 612 4.33 34.91 -4.69
C LYS A 612 5.00 35.29 -3.36
N ASP A 613 4.62 34.64 -2.26
CA ASP A 613 5.01 35.04 -0.91
C ASP A 613 6.20 34.22 -0.32
N ILE A 614 6.72 33.25 -1.07
CA ILE A 614 7.88 32.45 -0.63
C ILE A 614 9.20 33.06 -1.10
N THR A 615 10.29 32.79 -0.35
CA THR A 615 11.63 33.25 -0.74
C THR A 615 12.27 32.24 -1.68
N LEU A 616 12.48 32.61 -2.94
CA LEU A 616 13.20 31.79 -3.90
C LEU A 616 14.71 32.01 -3.75
N VAL A 617 15.45 30.92 -3.53
CA VAL A 617 16.91 30.91 -3.40
C VAL A 617 17.48 30.30 -4.68
N PRO A 618 18.15 31.06 -5.55
CA PRO A 618 18.78 30.51 -6.75
C PRO A 618 19.91 29.56 -6.35
N LEU A 619 19.91 28.39 -6.94
CA LEU A 619 20.93 27.36 -6.76
C LEU A 619 21.65 27.13 -8.10
N PRO A 620 22.99 27.11 -8.13
CA PRO A 620 23.74 26.67 -9.31
C PRO A 620 23.31 25.27 -9.75
N LEU A 621 23.30 25.03 -11.04
CA LEU A 621 22.74 23.80 -11.64
C LEU A 621 23.43 22.48 -11.22
N GLY A 622 24.63 22.52 -10.67
CA GLY A 622 25.33 21.37 -10.09
C GLY A 622 25.07 21.14 -8.60
N ASP A 623 24.49 22.11 -7.90
CA ASP A 623 24.41 22.12 -6.43
C ASP A 623 23.19 21.41 -5.83
N GLY A 624 22.37 20.73 -6.65
CA GLY A 624 21.32 19.85 -6.12
C GLY A 624 21.89 18.81 -5.14
N GLU A 625 23.07 18.27 -5.43
CA GLU A 625 23.78 17.38 -4.51
C GLU A 625 24.26 18.08 -3.22
N ALA A 626 24.65 19.34 -3.29
CA ALA A 626 25.07 20.12 -2.12
C ALA A 626 23.91 20.29 -1.13
N TYR A 627 22.69 20.51 -1.64
CA TYR A 627 21.49 20.54 -0.82
C TYR A 627 21.26 19.21 -0.06
N PHE A 628 21.31 18.09 -0.77
CA PHE A 628 21.09 16.77 -0.18
C PHE A 628 22.18 16.38 0.82
N LYS A 629 23.41 16.89 0.63
CA LYS A 629 24.54 16.68 1.52
C LYS A 629 24.63 17.73 2.66
N GLY A 630 23.63 18.64 2.75
CA GLY A 630 23.57 19.71 3.76
C GLY A 630 24.70 20.77 3.62
N ARG A 631 25.32 20.90 2.46
CA ARG A 631 26.45 21.81 2.19
C ARG A 631 26.05 23.08 1.42
N GLY A 632 24.80 23.15 0.94
CA GLY A 632 24.27 24.30 0.20
C GLY A 632 23.66 25.39 1.11
N PRO A 633 23.10 26.45 0.51
CA PRO A 633 22.32 27.42 1.24
C PRO A 633 21.15 26.74 1.97
N ARG A 634 20.79 27.25 3.15
CA ARG A 634 19.65 26.71 3.91
C ARG A 634 18.36 26.99 3.17
N VAL A 635 17.72 25.96 2.67
CA VAL A 635 16.40 25.97 2.06
C VAL A 635 15.57 24.82 2.62
N ASP A 636 14.25 25.03 2.65
CA ASP A 636 13.30 24.05 3.23
C ASP A 636 12.94 22.97 2.24
N ALA A 637 12.94 23.28 0.94
CA ALA A 637 12.72 22.36 -0.16
C ALA A 637 13.40 22.82 -1.45
N LEU A 638 13.51 21.90 -2.39
CA LEU A 638 14.00 22.14 -3.76
C LEU A 638 12.81 22.08 -4.74
N ALA A 639 12.61 23.10 -5.57
CA ALA A 639 11.65 23.05 -6.66
C ALA A 639 12.29 22.32 -7.85
N LEU A 640 11.75 21.16 -8.19
CA LEU A 640 12.17 20.30 -9.31
C LEU A 640 10.92 19.73 -10.01
N THR A 641 11.14 18.86 -10.97
CA THR A 641 10.07 18.01 -11.50
C THR A 641 9.94 16.74 -10.68
N ALA A 642 8.76 16.16 -10.62
CA ALA A 642 8.48 14.96 -9.83
C ALA A 642 9.30 13.77 -10.33
N GLU A 643 9.42 13.64 -11.63
CA GLU A 643 10.17 12.59 -12.31
C GLU A 643 11.66 12.64 -11.95
N ARG A 644 12.25 13.82 -12.06
CA ARG A 644 13.67 14.04 -11.71
C ARG A 644 13.91 13.97 -10.20
N GLY A 645 13.01 14.57 -9.41
CA GLY A 645 13.07 14.54 -7.96
C GLY A 645 13.01 13.11 -7.43
N SER A 646 12.14 12.27 -7.97
CA SER A 646 12.03 10.87 -7.56
C SER A 646 13.31 10.08 -7.80
N PHE A 647 13.98 10.28 -8.93
CA PHE A 647 15.27 9.63 -9.17
C PHE A 647 16.35 10.11 -8.18
N LEU A 648 16.37 11.40 -7.86
CA LEU A 648 17.33 11.95 -6.88
C LEU A 648 17.06 11.43 -5.46
N THR A 649 15.79 11.26 -5.07
CA THR A 649 15.45 10.70 -3.75
C THR A 649 15.90 9.24 -3.59
N LEU A 650 16.01 8.47 -4.69
CA LEU A 650 16.65 7.14 -4.65
C LEU A 650 18.12 7.19 -4.23
N LEU A 651 18.81 8.30 -4.49
CA LEU A 651 20.19 8.52 -4.05
C LEU A 651 20.25 9.13 -2.64
N TYR A 652 19.22 9.89 -2.25
CA TYR A 652 19.13 10.64 -1.00
C TYR A 652 17.83 10.32 -0.26
N PRO A 653 17.70 9.15 0.36
CA PRO A 653 16.45 8.60 0.86
C PRO A 653 15.85 9.31 2.10
N ALA A 654 16.53 10.32 2.65
CA ALA A 654 15.97 11.17 3.70
C ALA A 654 15.04 12.29 3.16
N TYR A 655 14.85 12.34 1.85
CA TYR A 655 14.05 13.33 1.15
C TYR A 655 12.94 12.64 0.34
N SER A 656 11.81 13.32 0.21
CA SER A 656 10.65 12.87 -0.54
C SER A 656 10.23 13.88 -1.59
N VAL A 657 9.59 13.39 -2.65
CA VAL A 657 8.91 14.23 -3.63
C VAL A 657 7.49 14.54 -3.15
N ALA A 658 7.11 15.81 -3.24
CA ALA A 658 5.79 16.31 -2.92
C ALA A 658 5.23 17.10 -4.12
N VAL A 659 4.13 16.64 -4.70
CA VAL A 659 3.41 17.37 -5.74
C VAL A 659 2.31 18.22 -5.06
N PRO A 660 2.32 19.56 -5.22
CA PRO A 660 1.39 20.43 -4.51
C PRO A 660 -0.02 20.36 -5.12
N HIS A 661 -0.94 19.70 -4.43
CA HIS A 661 -2.36 19.66 -4.85
C HIS A 661 -3.14 20.89 -4.38
N PRO A 662 -4.16 21.36 -5.16
CA PRO A 662 -4.64 20.84 -6.45
C PRO A 662 -3.89 21.39 -7.67
N LEU A 663 -2.70 21.92 -7.48
CA LEU A 663 -1.91 22.59 -8.52
C LEU A 663 -1.10 21.55 -9.32
N GLU A 664 -1.48 21.32 -10.57
CA GLU A 664 -0.74 20.46 -11.48
C GLU A 664 -0.13 21.30 -12.60
N ILE A 665 1.20 21.42 -12.59
CA ILE A 665 1.93 22.22 -13.57
C ILE A 665 2.79 21.29 -14.40
N ARG A 666 2.56 21.28 -15.71
CA ARG A 666 3.29 20.47 -16.67
C ARG A 666 4.44 21.26 -17.29
N VAL A 667 5.61 20.60 -17.41
CA VAL A 667 6.82 21.10 -18.02
C VAL A 667 7.13 20.24 -19.24
N PRO A 668 6.85 20.73 -20.47
CA PRO A 668 7.09 19.94 -21.68
C PRO A 668 8.59 19.81 -21.97
N LEU A 669 9.03 18.61 -22.32
CA LEU A 669 10.38 18.30 -22.77
C LEU A 669 10.39 18.06 -24.27
N ALA A 670 11.37 18.68 -24.96
CA ALA A 670 11.51 18.57 -26.41
C ALA A 670 12.97 18.57 -26.83
N TYR A 671 13.28 18.14 -28.03
CA TYR A 671 14.64 18.09 -28.57
C TYR A 671 14.95 19.34 -29.37
N PRO A 672 15.87 20.21 -28.88
CA PRO A 672 16.33 21.37 -29.63
C PRO A 672 17.25 20.99 -30.78
N VAL A 673 17.15 21.71 -31.87
CA VAL A 673 18.04 21.70 -33.05
C VAL A 673 18.46 23.14 -33.39
N ALA A 674 19.37 23.32 -34.34
CA ALA A 674 19.79 24.65 -34.76
C ALA A 674 18.58 25.47 -35.26
N ARG A 675 18.59 26.79 -35.02
CA ARG A 675 17.49 27.72 -35.23
C ARG A 675 16.82 27.65 -36.61
N HIS A 676 17.60 27.34 -37.65
CA HIS A 676 17.10 27.36 -39.04
C HIS A 676 16.88 25.94 -39.61
N ASP A 677 17.05 24.89 -38.82
CA ASP A 677 16.81 23.52 -39.28
C ASP A 677 15.43 22.99 -38.98
N VAL A 678 14.42 23.60 -39.64
CA VAL A 678 13.03 23.21 -39.55
C VAL A 678 12.83 21.77 -40.09
N GLU A 679 13.67 21.31 -41.04
CA GLU A 679 13.59 19.97 -41.62
C GLU A 679 13.88 18.90 -40.55
N MET A 680 14.96 19.06 -39.79
CA MET A 680 15.32 18.15 -38.71
C MET A 680 14.26 18.17 -37.56
N ALA A 681 13.78 19.36 -37.17
CA ALA A 681 12.72 19.48 -36.16
C ALA A 681 11.43 18.75 -36.58
N ARG A 682 11.02 18.93 -37.86
CA ARG A 682 9.85 18.24 -38.41
C ARG A 682 10.05 16.72 -38.48
N PHE A 683 11.23 16.26 -38.91
CA PHE A 683 11.57 14.86 -38.94
C PHE A 683 11.48 14.24 -37.54
N LEU A 684 12.11 14.88 -36.55
CA LEU A 684 12.03 14.45 -35.15
C LEU A 684 10.60 14.41 -34.64
N GLY A 685 9.75 15.39 -35.02
CA GLY A 685 8.33 15.41 -34.64
C GLY A 685 7.56 14.19 -35.16
N LEU A 686 7.73 13.83 -36.43
CA LEU A 686 7.13 12.63 -37.02
C LEU A 686 7.65 11.37 -36.35
N TRP A 687 8.96 11.31 -36.10
CA TRP A 687 9.60 10.17 -35.45
C TRP A 687 9.11 9.99 -33.99
N ILE A 688 9.02 11.09 -33.20
CA ILE A 688 8.48 11.06 -31.84
C ILE A 688 7.02 10.52 -31.83
N ASP A 689 6.21 10.96 -32.78
CA ASP A 689 4.82 10.49 -32.88
C ASP A 689 4.76 8.96 -33.16
N LEU A 690 5.64 8.45 -34.00
CA LEU A 690 5.79 7.01 -34.24
C LEU A 690 6.24 6.30 -32.96
N LYS A 691 7.21 6.84 -32.21
CA LYS A 691 7.72 6.23 -30.96
C LYS A 691 6.68 6.27 -29.83
N ARG A 692 5.79 7.25 -29.85
CA ARG A 692 4.67 7.28 -28.92
C ARG A 692 3.63 6.21 -29.25
N ARG A 693 3.34 6.00 -30.53
CA ARG A 693 2.35 5.00 -30.98
C ARG A 693 2.84 3.57 -30.86
N ASP A 694 4.10 3.30 -31.07
CA ASP A 694 4.68 1.95 -30.93
C ASP A 694 5.01 1.58 -29.49
N GLY A 695 4.78 2.49 -28.52
CA GLY A 695 4.98 2.26 -27.09
C GLY A 695 6.43 2.39 -26.63
N THR A 696 7.38 2.79 -27.51
CA THR A 696 8.80 2.93 -27.13
C THR A 696 8.97 3.96 -26.01
N ILE A 697 8.36 5.16 -26.15
CA ILE A 697 8.45 6.22 -25.11
C ILE A 697 7.86 5.71 -23.80
N GLN A 698 6.74 5.00 -23.83
CA GLN A 698 6.12 4.45 -22.63
C GLN A 698 7.01 3.40 -21.96
N ALA A 699 7.62 2.51 -22.73
CA ALA A 699 8.54 1.51 -22.17
C ALA A 699 9.77 2.13 -21.52
N LEU A 700 10.32 3.18 -22.12
CA LEU A 700 11.46 3.93 -21.55
C LEU A 700 11.04 4.72 -20.30
N TYR A 701 9.85 5.33 -20.31
CA TYR A 701 9.29 5.99 -19.14
C TYR A 701 9.08 5.01 -17.99
N ASP A 702 8.51 3.84 -18.29
CA ASP A 702 8.29 2.76 -17.32
C ASP A 702 9.61 2.31 -16.68
N HIS A 703 10.69 2.20 -17.47
CA HIS A 703 11.99 1.81 -16.96
C HIS A 703 12.68 2.92 -16.16
N TRP A 704 12.91 4.10 -16.80
CA TRP A 704 13.77 5.15 -16.24
C TRP A 704 13.08 6.02 -15.19
N ILE A 705 11.76 6.20 -15.30
CA ILE A 705 10.97 7.09 -14.42
C ILE A 705 10.22 6.28 -13.37
N LEU A 706 9.45 5.25 -13.79
CA LEU A 706 8.67 4.44 -12.86
C LEU A 706 9.49 3.29 -12.23
N GLY A 707 10.71 3.04 -12.74
CA GLY A 707 11.58 2.00 -12.19
C GLY A 707 11.05 0.57 -12.41
N LYS A 708 10.11 0.38 -13.35
CA LYS A 708 9.68 -0.95 -13.76
C LYS A 708 10.90 -1.61 -14.40
N ASP A 709 11.26 -2.81 -13.94
CA ASP A 709 12.45 -3.57 -14.39
C ASP A 709 13.82 -2.91 -14.10
N ALA A 710 13.86 -1.80 -13.32
CA ALA A 710 15.12 -1.16 -12.92
C ALA A 710 16.00 -2.05 -12.03
N LYS A 711 15.37 -2.91 -11.22
CA LYS A 711 16.06 -4.07 -10.68
C LYS A 711 16.27 -5.00 -11.87
N ILE A 712 17.55 -5.23 -12.25
CA ILE A 712 17.86 -6.38 -13.08
C ILE A 712 17.10 -7.52 -12.44
N HIS A 713 16.07 -8.00 -13.12
CA HIS A 713 15.39 -9.22 -12.73
C HIS A 713 16.44 -10.32 -12.88
N GLN A 714 17.30 -10.43 -11.87
CA GLN A 714 17.95 -11.70 -11.65
C GLN A 714 16.78 -12.61 -11.35
N PRO A 715 16.43 -13.48 -12.31
CA PRO A 715 15.31 -14.38 -12.14
C PRO A 715 15.51 -15.00 -10.76
N ARG A 716 14.48 -14.95 -9.92
CA ARG A 716 14.58 -15.38 -8.53
C ARG A 716 15.24 -16.75 -8.48
N TRP A 717 16.17 -16.93 -7.53
CA TRP A 717 16.76 -18.23 -7.26
C TRP A 717 15.66 -19.30 -7.19
N SER A 718 15.77 -20.30 -8.03
CA SER A 718 14.84 -21.42 -8.05
C SER A 718 15.62 -22.72 -8.17
N ILE A 719 15.11 -23.76 -7.54
CA ILE A 719 15.73 -25.08 -7.61
C ILE A 719 15.79 -25.55 -9.08
N LEU A 720 14.76 -25.28 -9.83
CA LEU A 720 14.65 -25.70 -11.24
C LEU A 720 15.76 -25.11 -12.11
N ARG A 721 16.07 -23.82 -11.94
CA ARG A 721 17.07 -23.13 -12.77
C ARG A 721 18.47 -23.22 -12.17
N ASP A 722 18.63 -22.87 -10.89
CA ASP A 722 19.94 -22.64 -10.28
C ASP A 722 20.59 -23.90 -9.75
N VAL A 723 19.80 -24.97 -9.50
CA VAL A 723 20.29 -26.28 -9.05
C VAL A 723 20.24 -27.33 -10.16
N LEU A 724 19.13 -27.37 -10.91
CA LEU A 724 18.90 -28.39 -11.93
C LEU A 724 19.26 -27.95 -13.34
N GLY A 725 19.57 -26.65 -13.57
CA GLY A 725 20.01 -26.12 -14.86
C GLY A 725 18.92 -26.05 -15.96
N PHE A 726 17.65 -26.18 -15.60
CA PHE A 726 16.55 -26.08 -16.55
C PHE A 726 16.13 -24.63 -16.79
N GLY A 727 16.56 -24.04 -17.91
CA GLY A 727 16.03 -22.75 -18.37
C GLY A 727 17.03 -21.57 -18.34
N ALA A 728 18.30 -21.86 -18.65
CA ALA A 728 19.26 -20.84 -19.08
C ALA A 728 18.96 -20.39 -20.50
#